data_05c72fdb152b0875673f1ead5a657a97
#
_entry.id   05c72fdb152b0875673f1ead5a657a97
#
_cell.length_a   1.000
_cell.length_b   1.000
_cell.length_c   1.000
_cell.angle_alpha   90.00
_cell.angle_beta   90.00
_cell.angle_gamma   90.00
#
_symmetry.space_group_name_H-M   'P 1'
#
loop_
_entity.id
_entity.type
_entity.pdbx_description
1 polymer ?
#
loop_
_entity_poly.entity_id
_entity_poly.type
_entity_poly.pdbx_seq_one_letter_code
_entity_poly.pdbx_strand_id
1 'polypeptide(L)'
;MKKHKYLFVACLSLFPVMAVAGNDTLHEIMEVPSATNINKNRLYKGKVVDDRTSEPLVGATVKVKGSTIGTITDIDGNFALDIPDNISPIVFEVSYMGYASKEAAPAKTTGFTIRLAEDSQTLEEVQIIAYGKQSKMSVTAAISSIDTKELLKSPSGSVANALSGAVTGLSSIQPSGQPGAENPSIYIRGTGSLSDELSKPLILVDGVERSFFQMDSHEIESITVLKDAASTAVFGVRGANGVSGKPVISLNSSFGLTQALRNLKGVDSYTYATLYNEAQLSDNPSLTESQLGFSPFVIDMFRTNEDPIMFPNVDWNDYLFKNLAWQTQHNLTLSGGGERFRYFVSLGYLLQDGMLKQLGESYDPNYQYKRFNYRSNVDIDITKSTLLKVNIGGHVGAKREPRTDELWRKVLWSTPFSSPGIVDGKLISNIYSNRYISIGERSCPLDYYYNYGYNVDTDNVLNLDLALEQKLDFITPGLSMNIKGAYNTNYNVKASRTPSGADSMCTPIYLGSIETPGMDFWDPRFDRTIVYQTDGVSGLHEQMSYGEEVGRGRNWYGEFSLNYSRSFGDHDVSALFLYNQSKKYYPETKIDGKVFYMDIPTAYVGYVGRMTYAYKKRYMVDLNAGYNGSENFAPDKRFGFFPAVSAGWILSE
;
A
#
# COMPACT_ATOMS: atom_id res chain seq x y z
N MET A 1 -1.96 26.25 35.97
CA MET A 1 -1.17 25.17 36.53
C MET A 1 -2.09 24.02 36.92
N LYS A 2 -2.42 23.12 36.03
CA LYS A 2 -2.97 21.79 36.31
C LYS A 2 -2.45 20.85 35.24
N LYS A 3 -1.65 19.87 35.66
CA LYS A 3 -1.06 18.83 34.85
C LYS A 3 -2.18 17.88 34.36
N HIS A 4 -2.49 17.86 33.07
CA HIS A 4 -3.23 16.79 32.46
C HIS A 4 -2.25 15.69 32.00
N LYS A 5 -2.22 14.62 32.74
CA LYS A 5 -1.56 13.36 32.38
C LYS A 5 -2.38 12.73 31.26
N TYR A 6 -1.81 12.60 30.08
CA TYR A 6 -2.35 11.74 29.04
C TYR A 6 -2.11 10.29 29.43
N LEU A 7 -3.20 9.59 29.66
CA LEU A 7 -3.22 8.16 29.90
C LEU A 7 -3.07 7.43 28.56
N PHE A 8 -1.82 7.11 28.19
CA PHE A 8 -1.57 6.11 27.16
C PHE A 8 -1.80 4.73 27.79
N VAL A 9 -2.91 4.09 27.44
CA VAL A 9 -3.17 2.69 27.81
C VAL A 9 -2.22 1.81 27.02
N ALA A 10 -1.14 1.41 27.64
CA ALA A 10 -0.27 0.35 27.18
C ALA A 10 -0.97 -1.00 27.44
N CYS A 11 -1.67 -1.51 26.44
CA CYS A 11 -2.12 -2.90 26.41
C CYS A 11 -1.17 -3.71 25.51
N LEU A 12 0.02 -4.00 26.00
CA LEU A 12 0.88 -5.03 25.42
C LEU A 12 1.90 -5.49 26.45
N SER A 13 1.45 -6.32 27.40
CA SER A 13 2.37 -7.20 28.15
C SER A 13 1.56 -8.28 28.86
N LEU A 14 1.31 -9.39 28.17
CA LEU A 14 0.92 -10.68 28.78
C LEU A 14 1.02 -11.78 27.72
N PHE A 15 2.24 -12.21 27.44
CA PHE A 15 2.49 -13.57 27.02
C PHE A 15 3.64 -14.11 27.87
N PRO A 16 3.36 -15.06 28.78
CA PRO A 16 4.45 -15.80 29.42
C PRO A 16 5.02 -16.80 28.41
N VAL A 17 6.32 -16.67 28.17
CA VAL A 17 7.14 -17.70 27.54
C VAL A 17 7.18 -18.89 28.50
N MET A 18 6.51 -19.99 28.17
CA MET A 18 6.76 -21.27 28.80
C MET A 18 8.01 -21.90 28.18
N ALA A 19 9.12 -21.81 28.88
CA ALA A 19 10.26 -22.64 28.67
C ALA A 19 9.95 -24.05 29.20
N VAL A 20 9.91 -25.02 28.31
CA VAL A 20 9.90 -26.44 28.69
C VAL A 20 11.35 -26.85 28.90
N ALA A 21 11.74 -26.99 30.17
CA ALA A 21 12.95 -27.70 30.56
C ALA A 21 12.63 -29.19 30.58
N GLY A 22 13.39 -29.96 29.83
CA GLY A 22 13.37 -31.40 29.91
C GLY A 22 13.98 -31.90 31.23
N ASN A 23 13.42 -32.96 31.76
CA ASN A 23 14.15 -33.86 32.67
C ASN A 23 13.64 -35.27 32.45
N ASP A 24 14.61 -36.11 32.15
CA ASP A 24 14.51 -37.58 32.21
C ASP A 24 14.13 -38.05 33.59
N THR A 25 13.25 -39.04 33.69
CA THR A 25 13.45 -40.19 34.59
C THR A 25 12.40 -41.29 34.37
N LEU A 26 12.89 -42.47 33.96
CA LEU A 26 12.63 -43.81 34.47
C LEU A 26 11.23 -44.43 34.49
N HIS A 27 11.10 -45.42 33.61
CA HIS A 27 10.45 -46.73 33.81
C HIS A 27 9.51 -46.89 35.01
N GLU A 28 8.24 -47.14 34.69
CA GLU A 28 7.42 -48.06 35.42
C GLU A 28 6.54 -48.84 34.43
N ILE A 29 6.76 -50.17 34.43
CA ILE A 29 6.04 -51.16 33.63
C ILE A 29 4.68 -51.33 34.31
N MET A 30 3.60 -50.92 33.60
CA MET A 30 2.25 -51.38 33.94
C MET A 30 1.71 -52.28 32.81
N GLU A 31 1.35 -53.46 33.22
CA GLU A 31 0.75 -54.51 32.42
C GLU A 31 -0.49 -54.03 31.66
N VAL A 32 -0.51 -54.33 30.37
CA VAL A 32 -1.65 -54.12 29.48
C VAL A 32 -2.64 -55.28 29.69
N PRO A 33 -3.90 -55.01 30.03
CA PRO A 33 -4.92 -56.04 29.88
C PRO A 33 -5.16 -56.26 28.39
N SER A 34 -4.83 -57.44 27.94
CA SER A 34 -5.13 -57.97 26.60
C SER A 34 -6.66 -58.01 26.40
N ALA A 35 -7.22 -57.06 25.67
CA ALA A 35 -8.52 -57.18 25.04
C ALA A 35 -8.33 -56.98 23.54
N THR A 36 -8.06 -58.07 22.84
CA THR A 36 -8.09 -58.20 21.38
C THR A 36 -9.51 -58.01 20.89
N ASN A 37 -9.90 -56.75 20.66
CA ASN A 37 -10.94 -56.43 19.70
C ASN A 37 -10.23 -56.23 18.35
N ILE A 38 -10.16 -57.31 17.57
CA ILE A 38 -9.79 -57.28 16.15
C ILE A 38 -10.94 -56.51 15.45
N ASN A 39 -10.82 -55.19 15.36
CA ASN A 39 -11.62 -54.42 14.43
C ASN A 39 -11.22 -54.91 13.02
N LYS A 40 -12.05 -55.74 12.42
CA LYS A 40 -11.92 -56.09 11.01
C LYS A 40 -12.16 -54.82 10.20
N ASN A 41 -11.10 -54.30 9.60
CA ASN A 41 -11.20 -53.22 8.62
C ASN A 41 -11.54 -53.82 7.26
N ARG A 42 -12.36 -53.13 6.48
CA ARG A 42 -12.63 -53.44 5.09
C ARG A 42 -11.88 -52.50 4.18
N LEU A 43 -11.05 -53.06 3.31
CA LEU A 43 -10.32 -52.29 2.31
C LEU A 43 -11.20 -52.02 1.08
N TYR A 44 -11.52 -50.78 0.82
CA TYR A 44 -12.22 -50.32 -0.38
C TYR A 44 -11.23 -49.84 -1.42
N LYS A 45 -11.34 -50.36 -2.66
CA LYS A 45 -10.53 -49.92 -3.80
C LYS A 45 -11.43 -49.51 -4.95
N GLY A 46 -11.26 -48.29 -5.44
CA GLY A 46 -12.05 -47.77 -6.55
C GLY A 46 -11.22 -46.82 -7.43
N LYS A 47 -11.86 -46.31 -8.45
CA LYS A 47 -11.27 -45.37 -9.39
C LYS A 47 -12.20 -44.16 -9.54
N VAL A 48 -11.63 -42.96 -9.64
CA VAL A 48 -12.37 -41.71 -9.93
C VAL A 48 -11.99 -41.24 -11.33
N VAL A 49 -12.99 -41.00 -12.17
CA VAL A 49 -12.79 -40.60 -13.56
C VAL A 49 -13.76 -39.46 -13.94
N ASP A 50 -13.42 -38.71 -14.97
CA ASP A 50 -14.30 -37.78 -15.64
C ASP A 50 -15.49 -38.49 -16.27
N ASP A 51 -16.69 -37.96 -16.14
CA ASP A 51 -17.92 -38.57 -16.63
C ASP A 51 -18.01 -38.58 -18.16
N ARG A 52 -17.48 -37.56 -18.84
CA ARG A 52 -17.53 -37.38 -20.28
C ARG A 52 -16.34 -38.04 -21.01
N THR A 53 -15.10 -37.75 -20.53
CA THR A 53 -13.87 -38.21 -21.20
C THR A 53 -13.40 -39.56 -20.69
N SER A 54 -13.89 -40.01 -19.52
CA SER A 54 -13.42 -41.21 -18.79
C SER A 54 -11.93 -41.16 -18.42
N GLU A 55 -11.29 -39.99 -18.47
CA GLU A 55 -9.92 -39.77 -18.03
C GLU A 55 -9.79 -39.86 -16.50
N PRO A 56 -8.68 -40.38 -15.97
CA PRO A 56 -8.47 -40.49 -14.53
C PRO A 56 -8.31 -39.10 -13.89
N LEU A 57 -8.99 -38.86 -12.78
CA LEU A 57 -8.89 -37.65 -12.00
C LEU A 57 -7.84 -37.81 -10.89
N VAL A 58 -6.68 -37.22 -11.09
CA VAL A 58 -5.51 -37.31 -10.19
C VAL A 58 -5.65 -36.32 -9.03
N GLY A 59 -5.52 -36.80 -7.79
CA GLY A 59 -5.62 -35.93 -6.60
C GLY A 59 -7.06 -35.62 -6.18
N ALA A 60 -8.06 -36.33 -6.71
CA ALA A 60 -9.44 -36.21 -6.24
C ALA A 60 -9.55 -36.70 -4.79
N THR A 61 -10.24 -35.94 -3.95
CA THR A 61 -10.44 -36.30 -2.53
C THR A 61 -11.61 -37.27 -2.40
N VAL A 62 -11.39 -38.42 -1.77
CA VAL A 62 -12.40 -39.43 -1.45
C VAL A 62 -12.50 -39.55 0.07
N LYS A 63 -13.64 -39.18 0.65
CA LYS A 63 -13.88 -39.17 2.08
C LYS A 63 -15.13 -40.00 2.41
N VAL A 64 -15.14 -40.66 3.55
CA VAL A 64 -16.35 -41.30 4.06
C VAL A 64 -17.24 -40.25 4.72
N LYS A 65 -18.47 -40.11 4.23
CA LYS A 65 -19.44 -39.12 4.71
C LYS A 65 -19.65 -39.24 6.22
N GLY A 66 -19.53 -38.12 6.95
CA GLY A 66 -19.69 -38.09 8.39
C GLY A 66 -18.50 -38.60 9.21
N SER A 67 -17.35 -38.89 8.57
CA SER A 67 -16.13 -39.31 9.25
C SER A 67 -14.91 -38.48 8.84
N THR A 68 -13.79 -38.66 9.55
CA THR A 68 -12.50 -38.07 9.19
C THR A 68 -11.65 -38.96 8.27
N ILE A 69 -12.18 -40.14 7.91
CA ILE A 69 -11.48 -41.14 7.09
C ILE A 69 -11.60 -40.74 5.62
N GLY A 70 -10.45 -40.54 4.96
CA GLY A 70 -10.39 -40.13 3.56
C GLY A 70 -9.00 -40.36 2.97
N THR A 71 -8.93 -40.31 1.64
CA THR A 71 -7.70 -40.45 0.84
C THR A 71 -7.80 -39.58 -0.41
N ILE A 72 -6.71 -39.52 -1.18
CA ILE A 72 -6.67 -38.88 -2.51
C ILE A 72 -6.36 -39.94 -3.58
N THR A 73 -6.81 -39.67 -4.81
CA THR A 73 -6.53 -40.58 -5.96
C THR A 73 -5.09 -40.43 -6.46
N ASP A 74 -4.52 -41.54 -6.93
CA ASP A 74 -3.20 -41.59 -7.57
C ASP A 74 -3.21 -41.08 -9.03
N ILE A 75 -2.07 -41.23 -9.74
CA ILE A 75 -1.89 -40.76 -11.13
C ILE A 75 -2.81 -41.50 -12.14
N ASP A 76 -3.29 -42.68 -11.79
CA ASP A 76 -4.24 -43.47 -12.60
C ASP A 76 -5.69 -43.26 -12.13
N GLY A 77 -5.93 -42.35 -11.19
CA GLY A 77 -7.23 -42.06 -10.59
C GLY A 77 -7.70 -43.09 -9.59
N ASN A 78 -6.86 -44.06 -9.18
CA ASN A 78 -7.25 -45.08 -8.22
C ASN A 78 -7.11 -44.58 -6.79
N PHE A 79 -7.94 -45.12 -5.90
CA PHE A 79 -7.83 -44.93 -4.47
C PHE A 79 -8.00 -46.22 -3.68
N ALA A 80 -7.40 -46.27 -2.51
CA ALA A 80 -7.56 -47.33 -1.53
C ALA A 80 -7.85 -46.72 -0.16
N LEU A 81 -8.90 -47.19 0.51
CA LEU A 81 -9.34 -46.67 1.80
C LEU A 81 -9.69 -47.83 2.73
N ASP A 82 -9.07 -47.85 3.89
CA ASP A 82 -9.29 -48.86 4.93
C ASP A 82 -10.30 -48.34 5.95
N ILE A 83 -11.49 -48.99 5.99
CA ILE A 83 -12.64 -48.49 6.75
C ILE A 83 -13.00 -49.52 7.83
N PRO A 84 -13.09 -49.11 9.11
CA PRO A 84 -13.54 -49.97 10.20
C PRO A 84 -14.97 -50.47 9.99
N ASP A 85 -15.24 -51.76 10.34
CA ASP A 85 -16.54 -52.41 10.18
C ASP A 85 -17.69 -51.76 10.97
N ASN A 86 -17.39 -50.90 11.92
CA ASN A 86 -18.37 -50.18 12.73
C ASN A 86 -19.04 -49.00 12.02
N ILE A 87 -18.59 -48.63 10.80
CA ILE A 87 -19.17 -47.56 10.00
C ILE A 87 -20.14 -48.16 8.99
N SER A 88 -21.42 -47.85 9.14
CA SER A 88 -22.49 -48.26 8.21
C SER A 88 -23.66 -47.28 8.26
N PRO A 89 -24.25 -46.86 7.14
CA PRO A 89 -23.87 -47.19 5.75
C PRO A 89 -22.64 -46.39 5.28
N ILE A 90 -21.85 -47.04 4.41
CA ILE A 90 -20.68 -46.40 3.78
C ILE A 90 -21.14 -45.63 2.56
N VAL A 91 -20.94 -44.31 2.60
CA VAL A 91 -21.13 -43.40 1.47
C VAL A 91 -19.85 -42.60 1.30
N PHE A 92 -19.27 -42.65 0.11
CA PHE A 92 -18.13 -41.80 -0.25
C PHE A 92 -18.61 -40.43 -0.71
N GLU A 93 -18.05 -39.39 -0.16
CA GLU A 93 -18.13 -38.03 -0.65
C GLU A 93 -16.87 -37.76 -1.45
N VAL A 94 -17.00 -37.58 -2.77
CA VAL A 94 -15.87 -37.40 -3.67
C VAL A 94 -15.93 -36.01 -4.24
N SER A 95 -14.82 -35.28 -4.11
CA SER A 95 -14.67 -33.92 -4.60
C SER A 95 -13.36 -33.73 -5.36
N TYR A 96 -13.41 -32.94 -6.42
CA TYR A 96 -12.25 -32.55 -7.21
C TYR A 96 -12.42 -31.12 -7.73
N MET A 97 -11.32 -30.41 -7.87
CA MET A 97 -11.37 -29.00 -8.32
C MET A 97 -11.91 -28.91 -9.75
N GLY A 98 -12.98 -28.12 -9.95
CA GLY A 98 -13.67 -28.01 -11.25
C GLY A 98 -14.74 -29.07 -11.52
N TYR A 99 -15.06 -29.93 -10.54
CA TYR A 99 -16.07 -30.96 -10.65
C TYR A 99 -17.13 -30.86 -9.55
N ALA A 100 -18.36 -31.20 -9.88
CA ALA A 100 -19.43 -31.28 -8.91
C ALA A 100 -19.16 -32.41 -7.91
N SER A 101 -19.19 -32.08 -6.60
CA SER A 101 -19.04 -33.08 -5.55
C SER A 101 -20.15 -34.13 -5.65
N LYS A 102 -19.77 -35.41 -5.56
CA LYS A 102 -20.70 -36.54 -5.72
C LYS A 102 -20.66 -37.48 -4.54
N GLU A 103 -21.84 -37.86 -4.07
CA GLU A 103 -21.98 -38.95 -3.11
C GLU A 103 -22.14 -40.27 -3.85
N ALA A 104 -21.36 -41.28 -3.48
CA ALA A 104 -21.39 -42.61 -4.08
C ALA A 104 -21.40 -43.68 -3.00
N ALA A 105 -22.40 -44.53 -3.03
CA ALA A 105 -22.46 -45.74 -2.20
C ALA A 105 -21.84 -46.90 -2.98
N PRO A 106 -20.75 -47.53 -2.51
CA PRO A 106 -20.10 -48.63 -3.23
C PRO A 106 -20.95 -49.92 -3.14
N ALA A 107 -21.28 -50.49 -4.29
CA ALA A 107 -21.97 -51.79 -4.33
C ALA A 107 -21.06 -52.97 -4.02
N LYS A 108 -19.74 -52.78 -4.12
CA LYS A 108 -18.67 -53.78 -3.86
C LYS A 108 -17.49 -53.11 -3.17
N THR A 109 -16.68 -53.90 -2.47
CA THR A 109 -15.48 -53.36 -1.79
C THR A 109 -14.32 -53.08 -2.76
N THR A 110 -14.31 -53.65 -3.95
CA THR A 110 -13.24 -53.44 -4.94
C THR A 110 -13.80 -53.36 -6.36
N GLY A 111 -13.08 -52.61 -7.23
CA GLY A 111 -13.36 -52.55 -8.67
C GLY A 111 -14.57 -51.73 -9.08
N PHE A 112 -14.90 -50.67 -8.33
CA PHE A 112 -15.94 -49.71 -8.71
C PHE A 112 -15.36 -48.39 -9.17
N THR A 113 -16.07 -47.73 -10.08
CA THR A 113 -15.66 -46.43 -10.64
C THR A 113 -16.66 -45.37 -10.26
N ILE A 114 -16.15 -44.25 -9.75
CA ILE A 114 -16.93 -43.04 -9.45
C ILE A 114 -16.69 -42.06 -10.58
N ARG A 115 -17.77 -41.63 -11.24
CA ARG A 115 -17.73 -40.66 -12.31
C ARG A 115 -18.11 -39.29 -11.76
N LEU A 116 -17.25 -38.30 -11.88
CA LEU A 116 -17.53 -36.90 -11.56
C LEU A 116 -17.88 -36.16 -12.85
N ALA A 117 -18.96 -35.43 -12.84
CA ALA A 117 -19.28 -34.49 -13.90
C ALA A 117 -18.53 -33.19 -13.65
N GLU A 118 -17.96 -32.61 -14.71
CA GLU A 118 -17.46 -31.25 -14.64
C GLU A 118 -18.55 -30.34 -14.04
N ASP A 119 -18.19 -29.56 -13.03
CA ASP A 119 -19.11 -28.57 -12.49
C ASP A 119 -19.24 -27.46 -13.54
N SER A 120 -20.23 -27.67 -14.43
CA SER A 120 -20.62 -26.63 -15.41
C SER A 120 -21.33 -25.45 -14.76
N GLN A 121 -21.56 -25.45 -13.46
CA GLN A 121 -21.66 -24.24 -12.70
C GLN A 121 -20.24 -23.62 -12.64
N THR A 122 -19.75 -23.14 -13.77
CA THR A 122 -18.88 -21.98 -13.75
C THR A 122 -19.51 -21.07 -12.72
N LEU A 123 -18.84 -20.88 -11.57
CA LEU A 123 -19.13 -19.78 -10.68
C LEU A 123 -19.30 -18.59 -11.62
N GLU A 124 -20.54 -18.15 -11.88
CA GLU A 124 -20.76 -16.97 -12.69
C GLU A 124 -19.99 -15.88 -11.95
N GLU A 125 -18.78 -15.60 -12.42
CA GLU A 125 -17.90 -14.62 -11.82
C GLU A 125 -18.64 -13.31 -11.86
N VAL A 126 -19.31 -13.00 -10.74
CA VAL A 126 -20.11 -11.79 -10.58
C VAL A 126 -19.15 -10.64 -10.46
N GLN A 127 -19.09 -9.80 -11.48
CA GLN A 127 -18.33 -8.56 -11.43
C GLN A 127 -19.19 -7.44 -10.87
N ILE A 128 -18.56 -6.62 -10.03
CA ILE A 128 -19.18 -5.41 -9.49
C ILE A 128 -18.90 -4.29 -10.48
N ILE A 129 -19.96 -3.72 -11.04
CA ILE A 129 -19.89 -2.59 -11.96
C ILE A 129 -20.43 -1.38 -11.23
N ALA A 130 -19.56 -0.41 -10.95
CA ALA A 130 -19.86 0.89 -10.32
C ALA A 130 -20.90 0.82 -9.18
N TYR A 131 -22.18 0.63 -9.48
CA TYR A 131 -23.30 0.61 -8.53
C TYR A 131 -24.14 -0.67 -8.58
N GLY A 132 -23.64 -1.77 -9.21
CA GLY A 132 -24.40 -3.01 -9.36
C GLY A 132 -23.54 -4.26 -9.45
N LYS A 133 -24.18 -5.43 -9.38
CA LYS A 133 -23.56 -6.74 -9.62
C LYS A 133 -24.03 -7.25 -10.98
N GLN A 134 -23.12 -7.72 -11.82
CA GLN A 134 -23.44 -8.31 -13.11
C GLN A 134 -22.54 -9.52 -13.37
N SER A 135 -23.07 -10.54 -14.08
CA SER A 135 -22.23 -11.66 -14.51
C SER A 135 -21.16 -11.18 -15.49
N LYS A 136 -19.93 -11.63 -15.35
CA LYS A 136 -18.79 -11.30 -16.24
C LYS A 136 -19.13 -11.53 -17.71
N MET A 137 -19.89 -12.57 -18.01
CA MET A 137 -20.30 -12.91 -19.37
C MET A 137 -21.33 -11.93 -19.96
N SER A 138 -22.11 -11.23 -19.14
CA SER A 138 -23.14 -10.29 -19.58
C SER A 138 -22.66 -8.84 -19.64
N VAL A 139 -21.38 -8.57 -19.33
CA VAL A 139 -20.81 -7.23 -19.34
C VAL A 139 -20.35 -6.88 -20.75
N THR A 140 -20.93 -5.82 -21.33
CA THR A 140 -20.55 -5.28 -22.65
C THR A 140 -19.41 -4.27 -22.57
N ALA A 141 -19.08 -3.78 -21.38
CA ALA A 141 -18.04 -2.79 -21.12
C ALA A 141 -16.63 -3.43 -21.00
N ALA A 142 -15.58 -2.68 -21.36
CA ALA A 142 -14.21 -3.11 -21.16
C ALA A 142 -13.82 -3.01 -19.68
N ILE A 143 -13.76 -4.15 -18.99
CA ILE A 143 -13.47 -4.26 -17.56
C ILE A 143 -12.20 -5.06 -17.35
N SER A 144 -11.40 -4.67 -16.36
CA SER A 144 -10.31 -5.50 -15.81
C SER A 144 -10.50 -5.62 -14.32
N SER A 145 -10.40 -6.83 -13.79
CA SER A 145 -10.47 -7.12 -12.36
C SER A 145 -9.20 -7.81 -11.90
N ILE A 146 -8.78 -7.50 -10.70
CA ILE A 146 -7.66 -8.12 -10.01
C ILE A 146 -8.11 -8.52 -8.60
N ASP A 147 -7.73 -9.69 -8.16
CA ASP A 147 -8.05 -10.19 -6.83
C ASP A 147 -6.91 -9.97 -5.82
N THR A 148 -7.19 -10.23 -4.55
CA THR A 148 -6.21 -10.10 -3.46
C THR A 148 -4.96 -10.92 -3.69
N LYS A 149 -5.07 -12.12 -4.28
CA LYS A 149 -3.92 -13.02 -4.48
C LYS A 149 -2.87 -12.42 -5.42
N GLU A 150 -3.31 -11.69 -6.45
CA GLU A 150 -2.42 -10.97 -7.34
C GLU A 150 -1.79 -9.75 -6.66
N LEU A 151 -2.56 -9.00 -5.85
CA LEU A 151 -2.06 -7.85 -5.09
C LEU A 151 -0.96 -8.26 -4.10
N LEU A 152 -1.11 -9.40 -3.44
CA LEU A 152 -0.16 -9.91 -2.45
C LEU A 152 1.17 -10.41 -3.05
N LYS A 153 1.28 -10.56 -4.38
CA LYS A 153 2.56 -10.89 -5.04
C LYS A 153 3.55 -9.73 -5.02
N SER A 154 3.06 -8.50 -4.89
CA SER A 154 3.90 -7.31 -4.81
C SER A 154 4.33 -7.05 -3.37
N PRO A 155 5.64 -6.89 -3.08
CA PRO A 155 6.14 -6.58 -1.75
C PRO A 155 5.96 -5.09 -1.38
N SER A 156 5.27 -4.32 -2.20
CA SER A 156 5.06 -2.88 -1.97
C SER A 156 4.12 -2.61 -0.80
N GLY A 157 4.46 -1.65 0.05
CA GLY A 157 3.59 -1.13 1.11
C GLY A 157 2.38 -0.34 0.59
N SER A 158 2.35 0.00 -0.72
CA SER A 158 1.25 0.68 -1.40
C SER A 158 0.52 -0.25 -2.36
N VAL A 159 -0.78 -0.42 -2.16
CA VAL A 159 -1.65 -1.19 -3.07
C VAL A 159 -1.62 -0.63 -4.49
N ALA A 160 -1.53 0.68 -4.63
CA ALA A 160 -1.53 1.33 -5.93
C ALA A 160 -0.28 0.98 -6.76
N ASN A 161 0.87 0.80 -6.11
CA ASN A 161 2.09 0.32 -6.78
C ASN A 161 1.96 -1.15 -7.21
N ALA A 162 1.24 -1.97 -6.43
CA ALA A 162 0.97 -3.37 -6.79
C ALA A 162 0.09 -3.51 -8.04
N LEU A 163 -0.70 -2.47 -8.40
CA LEU A 163 -1.52 -2.45 -9.62
C LEU A 163 -0.70 -2.17 -10.89
N SER A 164 0.48 -1.60 -10.75
CA SER A 164 1.34 -1.26 -11.90
C SER A 164 1.74 -2.52 -12.66
N GLY A 165 1.41 -2.57 -13.95
CA GLY A 165 1.68 -3.74 -14.79
C GLY A 165 0.72 -4.92 -14.59
N ALA A 166 -0.09 -4.96 -13.51
CA ALA A 166 -1.05 -6.03 -13.26
C ALA A 166 -2.40 -5.82 -13.96
N VAL A 167 -2.75 -4.57 -14.28
CA VAL A 167 -4.03 -4.21 -14.91
C VAL A 167 -3.79 -3.61 -16.28
N THR A 168 -4.32 -4.24 -17.33
CA THR A 168 -4.20 -3.71 -18.71
C THR A 168 -4.89 -2.35 -18.86
N GLY A 169 -4.22 -1.39 -19.52
CA GLY A 169 -4.74 -0.03 -19.74
C GLY A 169 -4.68 0.90 -18.53
N LEU A 170 -4.03 0.44 -17.45
CA LEU A 170 -3.65 1.26 -16.32
C LEU A 170 -2.20 1.72 -16.51
N SER A 171 -1.94 3.00 -16.38
CA SER A 171 -0.60 3.56 -16.24
C SER A 171 -0.45 4.20 -14.87
N SER A 172 0.70 4.01 -14.24
CA SER A 172 1.02 4.61 -12.96
C SER A 172 2.41 5.23 -13.01
N ILE A 173 2.55 6.39 -12.39
CA ILE A 173 3.81 7.11 -12.28
C ILE A 173 4.07 7.30 -10.79
N GLN A 174 5.10 6.64 -10.28
CA GLN A 174 5.55 6.83 -8.90
C GLN A 174 6.57 7.96 -8.86
N PRO A 175 6.24 9.13 -8.27
CA PRO A 175 7.13 10.29 -8.27
C PRO A 175 8.27 10.16 -7.27
N SER A 176 8.12 9.35 -6.23
CA SER A 176 9.08 9.20 -5.14
C SER A 176 9.12 7.78 -4.60
N GLY A 177 10.29 7.35 -4.15
CA GLY A 177 10.48 6.13 -3.36
C GLY A 177 10.68 6.41 -1.86
N GLN A 178 10.41 7.62 -1.41
CA GLN A 178 10.54 7.99 0.00
C GLN A 178 9.47 7.30 0.85
N PRO A 179 9.80 6.83 2.06
CA PRO A 179 8.84 6.25 2.99
C PRO A 179 7.60 7.12 3.18
N GLY A 180 6.41 6.53 2.97
CA GLY A 180 5.13 7.23 3.08
C GLY A 180 4.80 8.22 1.95
N ALA A 181 5.63 8.35 0.92
CA ALA A 181 5.40 9.18 -0.27
C ALA A 181 5.40 8.35 -1.58
N GLU A 182 5.15 7.07 -1.47
CA GLU A 182 5.17 6.10 -2.58
C GLU A 182 3.88 6.08 -3.42
N ASN A 183 2.88 6.90 -3.08
CA ASN A 183 1.60 6.88 -3.79
C ASN A 183 1.78 7.32 -5.24
N PRO A 184 1.47 6.45 -6.23
CA PRO A 184 1.60 6.80 -7.62
C PRO A 184 0.43 7.67 -8.09
N SER A 185 0.68 8.48 -9.11
CA SER A 185 -0.39 9.02 -9.94
C SER A 185 -0.89 7.92 -10.87
N ILE A 186 -2.20 7.68 -10.88
CA ILE A 186 -2.83 6.61 -11.66
C ILE A 186 -3.64 7.23 -12.79
N TYR A 187 -3.53 6.67 -14.00
CA TYR A 187 -4.28 7.08 -15.18
C TYR A 187 -4.85 5.85 -15.89
N ILE A 188 -6.08 6.00 -16.45
CA ILE A 188 -6.73 4.97 -17.26
C ILE A 188 -6.68 5.40 -18.72
N ARG A 189 -6.02 4.57 -19.58
CA ARG A 189 -5.81 4.85 -21.01
C ARG A 189 -5.07 6.17 -21.29
N GLY A 190 -4.18 6.58 -20.37
CA GLY A 190 -3.38 7.80 -20.49
C GLY A 190 -4.02 9.02 -19.85
N THR A 191 -3.36 10.18 -20.02
CA THR A 191 -3.82 11.47 -19.50
C THR A 191 -4.83 12.08 -20.45
N GLY A 192 -6.08 12.21 -20.01
CA GLY A 192 -7.18 12.77 -20.82
C GLY A 192 -7.29 14.30 -20.76
N SER A 193 -6.51 14.97 -19.92
CA SER A 193 -6.55 16.42 -19.70
C SER A 193 -5.16 16.97 -19.43
N LEU A 194 -4.93 18.25 -19.70
CA LEU A 194 -3.74 18.99 -19.30
C LEU A 194 -3.72 19.32 -17.79
N SER A 195 -4.87 19.22 -17.12
CA SER A 195 -4.98 19.36 -15.68
C SER A 195 -4.85 17.97 -15.02
N ASP A 196 -3.87 17.81 -14.13
CA ASP A 196 -3.65 16.57 -13.39
C ASP A 196 -4.88 16.10 -12.60
N GLU A 197 -5.63 17.03 -12.02
CA GLU A 197 -6.83 16.68 -11.23
C GLU A 197 -7.96 16.11 -12.10
N LEU A 198 -8.14 16.65 -13.31
CA LEU A 198 -9.17 16.17 -14.26
C LEU A 198 -8.75 14.90 -14.99
N SER A 199 -7.48 14.49 -14.91
CA SER A 199 -6.94 13.26 -15.51
C SER A 199 -7.01 12.07 -14.55
N LYS A 200 -7.24 12.30 -13.25
CA LYS A 200 -7.32 11.22 -12.25
C LYS A 200 -8.67 10.48 -12.36
N PRO A 201 -8.64 9.15 -12.27
CA PRO A 201 -9.88 8.37 -12.27
C PRO A 201 -10.65 8.57 -10.96
N LEU A 202 -11.98 8.45 -11.02
CA LEU A 202 -12.82 8.36 -9.84
C LEU A 202 -12.55 7.03 -9.13
N ILE A 203 -12.30 7.08 -7.85
CA ILE A 203 -12.02 5.90 -7.01
C ILE A 203 -13.17 5.69 -6.04
N LEU A 204 -13.77 4.50 -6.09
CA LEU A 204 -14.83 4.09 -5.17
C LEU A 204 -14.35 2.91 -4.33
N VAL A 205 -14.36 3.06 -3.01
CA VAL A 205 -14.14 1.97 -2.06
C VAL A 205 -15.49 1.59 -1.45
N ASP A 206 -15.90 0.35 -1.66
CA ASP A 206 -17.24 -0.14 -1.28
C ASP A 206 -18.38 0.76 -1.81
N GLY A 207 -18.18 1.36 -3.02
CA GLY A 207 -19.13 2.22 -3.69
C GLY A 207 -19.19 3.67 -3.17
N VAL A 208 -18.26 4.09 -2.31
CA VAL A 208 -18.14 5.46 -1.80
C VAL A 208 -16.83 6.08 -2.29
N GLU A 209 -16.85 7.34 -2.73
CA GLU A 209 -15.66 8.06 -3.16
C GLU A 209 -14.69 8.25 -2.01
N ARG A 210 -13.53 7.58 -2.09
CA ARG A 210 -12.43 7.65 -1.12
C ARG A 210 -11.15 7.06 -1.68
N SER A 211 -10.00 7.46 -1.12
CA SER A 211 -8.70 6.90 -1.48
C SER A 211 -8.53 5.46 -0.96
N PHE A 212 -7.84 4.62 -1.73
CA PHE A 212 -7.43 3.27 -1.33
C PHE A 212 -5.91 3.13 -1.16
N PHE A 213 -5.14 4.18 -1.42
CA PHE A 213 -3.68 4.12 -1.46
C PHE A 213 -3.04 3.69 -0.14
N GLN A 214 -3.67 4.03 0.98
CA GLN A 214 -3.21 3.70 2.31
C GLN A 214 -3.90 2.45 2.90
N MET A 215 -4.74 1.76 2.13
CA MET A 215 -5.31 0.48 2.54
C MET A 215 -4.23 -0.60 2.52
N ASP A 216 -4.43 -1.62 3.33
CA ASP A 216 -3.62 -2.83 3.27
C ASP A 216 -4.17 -3.80 2.22
N SER A 217 -3.27 -4.51 1.50
CA SER A 217 -3.70 -5.48 0.48
C SER A 217 -4.60 -6.59 1.05
N HIS A 218 -4.43 -6.94 2.33
CA HIS A 218 -5.26 -7.95 3.01
C HIS A 218 -6.68 -7.47 3.36
N GLU A 219 -6.93 -6.15 3.30
CA GLU A 219 -8.26 -5.56 3.50
C GLU A 219 -9.11 -5.55 2.23
N ILE A 220 -8.53 -5.89 1.08
CA ILE A 220 -9.13 -5.77 -0.24
C ILE A 220 -9.51 -7.16 -0.75
N GLU A 221 -10.75 -7.34 -1.18
CA GLU A 221 -11.23 -8.55 -1.84
C GLU A 221 -10.90 -8.53 -3.33
N SER A 222 -11.18 -7.42 -3.99
CA SER A 222 -10.94 -7.23 -5.42
C SER A 222 -10.87 -5.74 -5.81
N ILE A 223 -10.17 -5.47 -6.91
CA ILE A 223 -10.16 -4.15 -7.55
C ILE A 223 -10.65 -4.32 -8.97
N THR A 224 -11.64 -3.52 -9.36
CA THR A 224 -12.21 -3.51 -10.70
C THR A 224 -11.96 -2.17 -11.36
N VAL A 225 -11.43 -2.18 -12.58
CA VAL A 225 -11.15 -0.99 -13.39
C VAL A 225 -12.09 -0.97 -14.57
N LEU A 226 -12.93 0.05 -14.61
CA LEU A 226 -13.87 0.31 -15.70
C LEU A 226 -13.24 1.30 -16.69
N LYS A 227 -13.10 0.90 -17.95
CA LYS A 227 -12.27 1.63 -18.92
C LYS A 227 -13.06 2.43 -19.95
N ASP A 228 -14.37 2.25 -20.02
CA ASP A 228 -15.22 2.86 -21.05
C ASP A 228 -16.06 4.02 -20.50
N ALA A 229 -16.32 5.01 -21.37
CA ALA A 229 -17.16 6.16 -21.04
C ALA A 229 -18.62 5.77 -20.71
N ALA A 230 -19.12 4.66 -21.26
CA ALA A 230 -20.43 4.08 -20.94
C ALA A 230 -20.52 3.57 -19.50
N SER A 231 -19.38 3.26 -18.87
CA SER A 231 -19.28 2.82 -17.49
C SER A 231 -18.61 3.85 -16.57
N THR A 232 -18.27 5.04 -17.08
CA THR A 232 -17.44 6.06 -16.43
C THR A 232 -16.10 5.48 -15.93
N ALA A 233 -14.97 6.15 -16.13
CA ALA A 233 -13.65 5.68 -15.71
C ALA A 233 -13.58 5.61 -14.16
N VAL A 234 -14.02 4.49 -13.59
CA VAL A 234 -14.17 4.28 -12.15
C VAL A 234 -13.30 3.13 -11.70
N PHE A 235 -12.55 3.33 -10.63
CA PHE A 235 -11.96 2.27 -9.85
C PHE A 235 -12.95 1.79 -8.77
N GLY A 236 -13.38 0.56 -8.87
CA GLY A 236 -14.13 -0.08 -7.80
C GLY A 236 -13.19 -0.94 -6.93
N VAL A 237 -12.96 -0.54 -5.70
CA VAL A 237 -12.25 -1.35 -4.70
C VAL A 237 -13.29 -1.96 -3.77
N ARG A 238 -13.23 -3.28 -3.60
CA ARG A 238 -14.08 -4.00 -2.66
C ARG A 238 -13.26 -4.44 -1.45
N GLY A 239 -13.73 -4.08 -0.27
CA GLY A 239 -13.19 -4.56 0.98
C GLY A 239 -13.52 -6.03 1.23
N ALA A 240 -12.62 -6.73 1.90
CA ALA A 240 -12.83 -8.13 2.28
C ALA A 240 -14.01 -8.27 3.25
N ASN A 241 -14.84 -9.30 3.03
CA ASN A 241 -16.03 -9.59 3.83
C ASN A 241 -15.88 -10.90 4.61
N GLY A 242 -16.68 -11.05 5.67
CA GLY A 242 -16.76 -12.29 6.44
C GLY A 242 -17.44 -13.41 5.64
N VAL A 243 -16.99 -14.62 5.86
CA VAL A 243 -17.56 -15.85 5.28
C VAL A 243 -18.20 -16.68 6.37
N SER A 244 -19.37 -17.28 6.11
CA SER A 244 -19.98 -18.21 7.06
C SER A 244 -19.08 -19.43 7.29
N GLY A 245 -18.82 -19.77 8.54
CA GLY A 245 -17.95 -20.87 8.91
C GLY A 245 -17.27 -20.67 10.27
N LYS A 246 -16.39 -21.59 10.63
CA LYS A 246 -15.58 -21.48 11.85
C LYS A 246 -14.66 -20.25 11.73
N PRO A 247 -14.34 -19.59 12.86
CA PRO A 247 -13.38 -18.49 12.87
C PRO A 247 -12.04 -18.93 12.27
N VAL A 248 -11.54 -18.12 11.32
CA VAL A 248 -10.21 -18.27 10.70
C VAL A 248 -9.39 -17.06 11.12
N ILE A 249 -8.26 -17.34 11.76
CA ILE A 249 -7.27 -16.33 12.16
C ILE A 249 -6.06 -16.51 11.24
N SER A 250 -5.62 -15.42 10.60
CA SER A 250 -4.42 -15.43 9.77
C SER A 250 -3.49 -14.29 10.22
N LEU A 251 -2.22 -14.64 10.46
CA LEU A 251 -1.17 -13.69 10.76
C LEU A 251 -0.13 -13.76 9.64
N ASN A 252 0.08 -12.64 8.97
CA ASN A 252 1.09 -12.48 7.94
C ASN A 252 2.13 -11.47 8.41
N SER A 253 3.41 -11.81 8.29
CA SER A 253 4.53 -10.93 8.63
C SER A 253 5.56 -10.97 7.52
N SER A 254 5.96 -9.79 7.06
CA SER A 254 7.00 -9.65 6.06
C SER A 254 8.09 -8.70 6.53
N PHE A 255 9.32 -9.02 6.16
CA PHE A 255 10.51 -8.21 6.38
C PHE A 255 11.17 -8.00 5.03
N GLY A 256 11.45 -6.77 4.69
CA GLY A 256 12.06 -6.38 3.43
C GLY A 256 13.27 -5.48 3.64
N LEU A 257 14.18 -5.52 2.68
CA LEU A 257 15.29 -4.59 2.56
C LEU A 257 15.08 -3.74 1.31
N THR A 258 15.24 -2.44 1.47
CA THR A 258 15.14 -1.47 0.39
C THR A 258 16.54 -0.99 0.04
N GLN A 259 16.85 -0.94 -1.24
CA GLN A 259 18.13 -0.47 -1.77
C GLN A 259 17.88 0.54 -2.89
N ALA A 260 18.72 1.57 -2.97
CA ALA A 260 18.69 2.46 -4.11
C ALA A 260 19.10 1.71 -5.39
N LEU A 261 18.29 1.82 -6.44
CA LEU A 261 18.58 1.18 -7.74
C LEU A 261 19.85 1.72 -8.38
N ARG A 262 20.13 3.00 -8.16
CA ARG A 262 21.30 3.69 -8.71
C ARG A 262 21.71 4.84 -7.78
N ASN A 263 22.97 4.83 -7.37
CA ASN A 263 23.61 5.98 -6.73
C ASN A 263 24.45 6.71 -7.80
N LEU A 264 24.32 8.02 -7.85
CA LEU A 264 25.21 8.83 -8.67
C LEU A 264 26.56 8.92 -7.96
N LYS A 265 27.61 8.55 -8.65
CA LYS A 265 28.97 8.72 -8.13
C LYS A 265 29.50 10.09 -8.58
N GLY A 266 29.93 10.88 -7.60
CA GLY A 266 30.70 12.10 -7.85
C GLY A 266 32.14 11.77 -8.23
N VAL A 267 32.88 12.80 -8.64
CA VAL A 267 34.33 12.73 -8.78
C VAL A 267 35.00 13.15 -7.47
N ASP A 268 36.22 12.67 -7.20
CA ASP A 268 37.00 13.12 -6.05
C ASP A 268 37.55 14.55 -6.24
N SER A 269 38.05 15.16 -5.16
CA SER A 269 38.55 16.55 -5.15
C SER A 269 39.71 16.77 -6.10
N TYR A 270 40.62 15.79 -6.21
CA TYR A 270 41.75 15.87 -7.13
C TYR A 270 41.29 15.87 -8.59
N THR A 271 40.44 14.94 -8.95
CA THR A 271 39.88 14.85 -10.32
C THR A 271 39.06 16.09 -10.65
N TYR A 272 38.22 16.58 -9.73
CA TYR A 272 37.44 17.80 -9.95
C TYR A 272 38.35 18.99 -10.22
N ALA A 273 39.36 19.25 -9.37
CA ALA A 273 40.25 20.39 -9.50
C ALA A 273 41.07 20.36 -10.80
N THR A 274 41.56 19.16 -11.17
CA THR A 274 42.31 18.95 -12.38
C THR A 274 41.45 19.23 -13.62
N LEU A 275 40.26 18.63 -13.71
CA LEU A 275 39.35 18.80 -14.84
C LEU A 275 38.83 20.24 -14.94
N TYR A 276 38.64 20.92 -13.81
CA TYR A 276 38.24 22.32 -13.78
C TYR A 276 39.29 23.23 -14.40
N ASN A 277 40.56 23.04 -14.02
CA ASN A 277 41.66 23.80 -14.61
C ASN A 277 41.84 23.47 -16.10
N GLU A 278 41.70 22.21 -16.52
CA GLU A 278 41.73 21.82 -17.95
C GLU A 278 40.60 22.52 -18.73
N ALA A 279 39.39 22.58 -18.17
CA ALA A 279 38.28 23.27 -18.82
C ALA A 279 38.55 24.77 -18.98
N GLN A 280 39.10 25.44 -17.92
CA GLN A 280 39.49 26.85 -18.02
C GLN A 280 40.55 27.09 -19.12
N LEU A 281 41.57 26.22 -19.23
CA LEU A 281 42.58 26.32 -20.26
C LEU A 281 42.03 26.03 -21.68
N SER A 282 41.02 25.15 -21.76
CA SER A 282 40.30 24.90 -23.02
C SER A 282 39.51 26.13 -23.49
N ASP A 283 38.87 26.83 -22.55
CA ASP A 283 38.12 28.07 -22.83
C ASP A 283 39.04 29.25 -23.14
N ASN A 284 40.17 29.32 -22.44
CA ASN A 284 41.17 30.39 -22.62
C ASN A 284 42.61 29.87 -22.45
N PRO A 285 43.25 29.42 -23.54
CA PRO A 285 44.62 28.88 -23.50
C PRO A 285 45.72 29.87 -23.07
N SER A 286 45.42 31.15 -22.94
CA SER A 286 46.37 32.17 -22.49
C SER A 286 46.43 32.38 -20.98
N LEU A 287 45.62 31.63 -20.21
CA LEU A 287 45.67 31.71 -18.75
C LEU A 287 47.00 31.22 -18.20
N THR A 288 47.53 32.00 -17.27
CA THR A 288 48.72 31.59 -16.49
C THR A 288 48.28 30.71 -15.30
N GLU A 289 49.22 29.94 -14.79
CA GLU A 289 48.98 29.04 -13.64
C GLU A 289 48.37 29.76 -12.43
N SER A 290 48.78 31.01 -12.17
CA SER A 290 48.21 31.84 -11.07
C SER A 290 46.79 32.32 -11.31
N GLN A 291 46.30 32.22 -12.54
CA GLN A 291 44.91 32.60 -12.91
C GLN A 291 43.97 31.39 -12.95
N LEU A 292 44.50 30.20 -12.81
CA LEU A 292 43.66 29.00 -12.73
C LEU A 292 42.92 28.93 -11.42
N GLY A 293 41.78 28.29 -11.46
CA GLY A 293 40.89 28.17 -10.29
C GLY A 293 41.47 27.40 -9.11
N PHE A 294 42.34 26.42 -9.41
CA PHE A 294 43.05 25.65 -8.40
C PHE A 294 44.55 25.74 -8.66
N SER A 295 45.28 26.19 -7.64
CA SER A 295 46.73 26.23 -7.68
C SER A 295 47.33 24.80 -7.65
N PRO A 296 48.57 24.59 -8.14
CA PRO A 296 49.25 23.30 -8.03
C PRO A 296 49.33 22.80 -6.57
N PHE A 297 49.49 23.72 -5.62
CA PHE A 297 49.50 23.41 -4.21
C PHE A 297 48.19 22.75 -3.76
N VAL A 298 47.04 23.33 -4.12
CA VAL A 298 45.71 22.78 -3.76
C VAL A 298 45.49 21.43 -4.40
N ILE A 299 45.88 21.27 -5.68
CA ILE A 299 45.79 19.99 -6.38
C ILE A 299 46.65 18.92 -5.71
N ASP A 300 47.86 19.28 -5.26
CA ASP A 300 48.73 18.36 -4.53
C ASP A 300 48.16 17.96 -3.15
N MET A 301 47.61 18.89 -2.41
CA MET A 301 46.93 18.63 -1.14
C MET A 301 45.74 17.65 -1.32
N PHE A 302 44.96 17.80 -2.37
CA PHE A 302 43.89 16.86 -2.71
C PHE A 302 44.44 15.48 -3.11
N ARG A 303 45.54 15.44 -3.87
CA ARG A 303 46.17 14.21 -4.31
C ARG A 303 46.81 13.42 -3.17
N THR A 304 47.50 14.11 -2.25
CA THR A 304 48.21 13.49 -1.11
C THR A 304 47.28 13.21 0.07
N ASN A 305 46.14 13.92 0.16
CA ASN A 305 45.20 13.89 1.27
C ASN A 305 45.91 14.19 2.63
N GLU A 306 46.87 15.09 2.62
CA GLU A 306 47.69 15.41 3.80
C GLU A 306 46.91 16.15 4.89
N ASP A 307 45.92 17.00 4.51
CA ASP A 307 45.05 17.70 5.43
C ASP A 307 43.59 17.56 5.01
N PRO A 308 42.91 16.47 5.39
CA PRO A 308 41.53 16.19 4.96
C PRO A 308 40.48 17.10 5.60
N ILE A 309 40.86 17.93 6.59
CA ILE A 309 39.93 18.90 7.20
C ILE A 309 39.89 20.19 6.38
N MET A 310 41.07 20.71 6.01
CA MET A 310 41.17 21.95 5.25
C MET A 310 41.10 21.73 3.72
N PHE A 311 41.45 20.52 3.25
CA PHE A 311 41.35 20.10 1.85
C PHE A 311 40.54 18.78 1.75
N PRO A 312 39.23 18.84 2.06
CA PRO A 312 38.44 17.62 2.15
C PRO A 312 38.22 16.94 0.79
N ASN A 313 37.94 15.64 0.88
CA ASN A 313 37.58 14.80 -0.26
C ASN A 313 36.45 13.85 0.15
N VAL A 314 35.21 14.32 0.09
CA VAL A 314 34.03 13.63 0.61
C VAL A 314 33.13 13.18 -0.53
N ASP A 315 32.81 11.90 -0.61
CA ASP A 315 31.68 11.41 -1.38
C ASP A 315 30.40 11.58 -0.56
N TRP A 316 29.62 12.60 -0.87
CA TRP A 316 28.41 12.94 -0.14
C TRP A 316 27.32 11.87 -0.23
N ASN A 317 27.31 11.05 -1.28
CA ASN A 317 26.39 9.93 -1.37
C ASN A 317 26.77 8.84 -0.35
N ASP A 318 28.02 8.41 -0.36
CA ASP A 318 28.48 7.42 0.62
C ASP A 318 28.47 7.95 2.06
N TYR A 319 28.65 9.26 2.23
CA TYR A 319 28.63 9.90 3.53
C TYR A 319 27.23 9.91 4.16
N LEU A 320 26.21 10.29 3.38
CA LEU A 320 24.84 10.52 3.89
C LEU A 320 23.91 9.32 3.76
N PHE A 321 24.15 8.40 2.78
CA PHE A 321 23.20 7.34 2.50
C PHE A 321 23.63 5.99 3.07
N LYS A 322 22.64 5.24 3.56
CA LYS A 322 22.77 3.82 3.87
C LYS A 322 22.72 3.02 2.57
N ASN A 323 23.42 1.89 2.52
CA ASN A 323 23.28 0.95 1.40
C ASN A 323 21.95 0.21 1.42
N LEU A 324 21.42 -0.02 2.62
CA LEU A 324 20.16 -0.73 2.84
C LEU A 324 19.32 -0.01 3.90
N ALA A 325 18.05 0.10 3.64
CA ALA A 325 17.04 0.45 4.64
C ALA A 325 16.09 -0.75 4.81
N TRP A 326 15.41 -0.85 5.93
CA TRP A 326 14.53 -1.95 6.22
C TRP A 326 13.07 -1.53 6.28
N GLN A 327 12.20 -2.47 5.93
CA GLN A 327 10.77 -2.29 6.11
C GLN A 327 10.19 -3.56 6.73
N THR A 328 9.12 -3.40 7.49
CA THR A 328 8.37 -4.53 8.03
C THR A 328 6.87 -4.27 7.94
N GLN A 329 6.12 -5.32 7.63
CA GLN A 329 4.68 -5.27 7.55
C GLN A 329 4.08 -6.49 8.26
N HIS A 330 3.10 -6.24 9.11
CA HIS A 330 2.41 -7.27 9.89
C HIS A 330 0.91 -7.10 9.72
N ASN A 331 0.22 -8.18 9.40
CA ASN A 331 -1.22 -8.20 9.20
C ASN A 331 -1.86 -9.34 9.96
N LEU A 332 -2.83 -9.01 10.79
CA LEU A 332 -3.68 -9.94 11.50
C LEU A 332 -5.10 -9.84 10.94
N THR A 333 -5.62 -10.93 10.39
CA THR A 333 -7.01 -11.00 9.94
C THR A 333 -7.77 -12.05 10.72
N LEU A 334 -9.03 -11.74 11.01
CA LEU A 334 -9.99 -12.62 11.67
C LEU A 334 -11.28 -12.60 10.85
N SER A 335 -11.70 -13.74 10.34
CA SER A 335 -12.94 -13.87 9.60
C SER A 335 -13.73 -15.08 10.05
N GLY A 336 -15.06 -15.00 9.94
CA GLY A 336 -15.93 -16.10 10.33
C GLY A 336 -17.39 -15.68 10.36
N GLY A 337 -18.23 -16.58 10.86
CA GLY A 337 -19.64 -16.27 11.03
C GLY A 337 -20.51 -17.49 11.10
N GLY A 338 -21.77 -17.28 11.46
CA GLY A 338 -22.83 -18.26 11.45
C GLY A 338 -23.86 -17.97 10.36
N GLU A 339 -25.06 -18.55 10.51
CA GLU A 339 -26.15 -18.38 9.53
C GLU A 339 -26.66 -16.94 9.39
N ARG A 340 -26.59 -16.14 10.48
CA ARG A 340 -27.15 -14.78 10.54
C ARG A 340 -26.13 -13.68 10.75
N PHE A 341 -24.87 -14.04 10.95
CA PHE A 341 -23.82 -13.08 11.30
C PHE A 341 -22.51 -13.48 10.64
N ARG A 342 -21.93 -12.60 9.87
CA ARG A 342 -20.62 -12.77 9.25
C ARG A 342 -19.77 -11.58 9.59
N TYR A 343 -18.50 -11.80 9.85
CA TYR A 343 -17.56 -10.75 10.21
C TYR A 343 -16.19 -10.95 9.57
N PHE A 344 -15.56 -9.84 9.30
CA PHE A 344 -14.16 -9.73 8.91
C PHE A 344 -13.53 -8.60 9.71
N VAL A 345 -12.39 -8.87 10.34
CA VAL A 345 -11.58 -7.87 11.06
C VAL A 345 -10.16 -7.97 10.56
N SER A 346 -9.54 -6.83 10.28
CA SER A 346 -8.13 -6.72 9.88
C SER A 346 -7.44 -5.65 10.69
N LEU A 347 -6.22 -5.95 11.14
CA LEU A 347 -5.29 -5.02 11.78
C LEU A 347 -3.95 -5.12 11.05
N GLY A 348 -3.46 -4.00 10.55
CA GLY A 348 -2.20 -3.93 9.81
C GLY A 348 -1.22 -2.97 10.47
N TYR A 349 0.06 -3.28 10.43
CA TYR A 349 1.14 -2.38 10.82
C TYR A 349 2.23 -2.41 9.75
N LEU A 350 2.63 -1.23 9.28
CA LEU A 350 3.72 -1.01 8.34
C LEU A 350 4.73 -0.06 8.97
N LEU A 351 6.00 -0.41 8.89
CA LEU A 351 7.12 0.48 9.20
C LEU A 351 8.10 0.46 8.03
N GLN A 352 8.42 1.64 7.52
CA GLN A 352 9.43 1.87 6.49
C GLN A 352 10.49 2.82 7.03
N ASP A 353 11.76 2.43 6.96
CA ASP A 353 12.90 3.27 7.33
C ASP A 353 13.47 3.97 6.09
N GLY A 354 14.06 5.13 6.30
CA GLY A 354 14.70 5.92 5.25
C GLY A 354 16.15 5.55 5.02
N MET A 355 16.66 6.00 3.88
CA MET A 355 18.02 5.69 3.41
C MET A 355 19.10 6.61 4.00
N LEU A 356 18.77 7.67 4.74
CA LEU A 356 19.74 8.59 5.31
C LEU A 356 20.35 8.02 6.60
N LYS A 357 21.64 8.27 6.82
CA LYS A 357 22.36 7.89 8.03
C LYS A 357 22.08 8.89 9.16
N GLN A 358 22.01 8.40 10.38
CA GLN A 358 22.13 9.24 11.57
C GLN A 358 23.62 9.42 11.90
N LEU A 359 24.10 10.66 11.90
CA LEU A 359 25.52 10.97 11.97
C LEU A 359 25.97 11.48 13.36
N GLY A 360 25.24 11.14 14.42
CA GLY A 360 25.64 11.45 15.81
C GLY A 360 25.03 12.73 16.39
N GLU A 361 24.20 13.46 15.67
CA GLU A 361 23.46 14.60 16.20
C GLU A 361 22.34 14.19 17.18
N SER A 362 21.87 15.14 18.00
CA SER A 362 20.90 14.91 19.06
C SER A 362 19.51 14.47 18.56
N TYR A 363 19.22 14.63 17.28
CA TYR A 363 17.97 14.22 16.63
C TYR A 363 18.23 13.58 15.27
N ASP A 364 17.27 12.78 14.80
CA ASP A 364 17.32 12.10 13.51
C ASP A 364 16.24 12.67 12.58
N PRO A 365 16.60 13.49 11.58
CA PRO A 365 15.65 14.01 10.61
C PRO A 365 15.31 13.02 9.49
N ASN A 366 15.88 11.80 9.49
CA ASN A 366 15.71 10.81 8.45
C ASN A 366 14.23 10.53 8.13
N TYR A 367 13.97 10.15 6.90
CA TYR A 367 12.65 9.67 6.48
C TYR A 367 12.26 8.43 7.28
N GLN A 368 11.04 8.40 7.76
CA GLN A 368 10.44 7.22 8.37
C GLN A 368 8.92 7.28 8.20
N TYR A 369 8.32 6.16 7.87
CA TYR A 369 6.87 6.04 7.80
C TYR A 369 6.37 4.89 8.67
N LYS A 370 5.38 5.19 9.51
CA LYS A 370 4.66 4.22 10.33
C LYS A 370 3.18 4.33 9.98
N ARG A 371 2.53 3.19 9.71
CA ARG A 371 1.10 3.17 9.42
C ARG A 371 0.43 2.03 10.17
N PHE A 372 -0.67 2.35 10.80
CA PHE A 372 -1.55 1.42 11.47
C PHE A 372 -2.88 1.39 10.72
N ASN A 373 -3.24 0.26 10.13
CA ASN A 373 -4.50 0.05 9.43
C ASN A 373 -5.46 -0.71 10.34
N TYR A 374 -6.75 -0.40 10.24
CA TYR A 374 -7.81 -1.15 10.89
C TYR A 374 -9.05 -1.24 10.02
N ARG A 375 -9.68 -2.41 10.00
CA ARG A 375 -10.93 -2.64 9.30
C ARG A 375 -11.80 -3.63 10.05
N SER A 376 -13.11 -3.39 10.09
CA SER A 376 -14.11 -4.30 10.59
C SER A 376 -15.34 -4.24 9.70
N ASN A 377 -15.69 -5.35 9.07
CA ASN A 377 -16.88 -5.50 8.24
C ASN A 377 -17.79 -6.54 8.90
N VAL A 378 -19.03 -6.17 9.11
CA VAL A 378 -20.02 -7.00 9.79
C VAL A 378 -21.32 -7.03 8.98
N ASP A 379 -21.74 -8.22 8.61
CA ASP A 379 -23.00 -8.51 7.92
C ASP A 379 -23.97 -9.20 8.90
N ILE A 380 -25.16 -8.65 9.07
CA ILE A 380 -26.19 -9.17 9.99
C ILE A 380 -27.48 -9.42 9.21
N ASP A 381 -27.86 -10.67 9.05
CA ASP A 381 -29.17 -11.05 8.50
C ASP A 381 -30.26 -10.87 9.58
N ILE A 382 -30.86 -9.66 9.63
CA ILE A 382 -31.92 -9.31 10.58
C ILE A 382 -33.13 -10.23 10.36
N THR A 383 -33.48 -10.45 9.10
CA THR A 383 -34.48 -11.40 8.65
C THR A 383 -33.95 -12.17 7.43
N LYS A 384 -34.68 -13.15 6.91
CA LYS A 384 -34.32 -13.86 5.65
C LYS A 384 -34.28 -12.92 4.42
N SER A 385 -34.94 -11.76 4.52
CA SER A 385 -35.03 -10.77 3.43
C SER A 385 -34.32 -9.46 3.73
N THR A 386 -33.82 -9.26 4.96
CA THR A 386 -33.23 -7.98 5.42
C THR A 386 -31.81 -8.22 5.91
N LEU A 387 -30.84 -7.59 5.25
CA LEU A 387 -29.42 -7.64 5.57
C LEU A 387 -28.94 -6.24 5.96
N LEU A 388 -28.37 -6.11 7.16
CA LEU A 388 -27.65 -4.93 7.64
C LEU A 388 -26.16 -5.15 7.48
N LYS A 389 -25.46 -4.20 6.86
CA LYS A 389 -23.99 -4.16 6.74
C LYS A 389 -23.45 -2.98 7.51
N VAL A 390 -22.43 -3.22 8.31
CA VAL A 390 -21.70 -2.21 9.08
C VAL A 390 -20.22 -2.35 8.75
N ASN A 391 -19.64 -1.36 8.09
CA ASN A 391 -18.23 -1.35 7.75
C ASN A 391 -17.55 -0.17 8.43
N ILE A 392 -16.49 -0.44 9.16
CA ILE A 392 -15.61 0.56 9.78
C ILE A 392 -14.20 0.29 9.29
N GLY A 393 -13.49 1.30 8.85
CA GLY A 393 -12.11 1.15 8.43
C GLY A 393 -11.37 2.47 8.42
N GLY A 394 -10.06 2.39 8.39
CA GLY A 394 -9.22 3.57 8.34
C GLY A 394 -7.77 3.27 8.63
N HIS A 395 -7.01 4.31 8.84
CA HIS A 395 -5.61 4.20 9.21
C HIS A 395 -5.13 5.40 10.03
N VAL A 396 -4.04 5.18 10.74
CA VAL A 396 -3.23 6.23 11.37
C VAL A 396 -1.83 6.11 10.77
N GLY A 397 -1.41 7.14 10.04
CA GLY A 397 -0.09 7.24 9.43
C GLY A 397 0.75 8.31 10.14
N ALA A 398 2.04 8.09 10.30
CA ALA A 398 3.00 9.09 10.77
C ALA A 398 4.23 9.06 9.86
N LYS A 399 4.41 10.12 9.07
CA LYS A 399 5.55 10.31 8.18
C LYS A 399 6.50 11.34 8.77
N ARG A 400 7.75 10.96 9.00
CA ARG A 400 8.83 11.88 9.35
C ARG A 400 9.68 12.14 8.12
N GLU A 401 10.10 13.39 7.93
CA GLU A 401 10.94 13.83 6.83
C GLU A 401 11.80 15.03 7.21
N PRO A 402 12.99 15.23 6.60
CA PRO A 402 13.74 16.48 6.72
C PRO A 402 12.87 17.67 6.30
N ARG A 403 13.01 18.80 6.98
CA ARG A 403 12.22 20.01 6.68
C ARG A 403 12.85 20.83 5.54
N THR A 404 13.30 20.19 4.50
CA THR A 404 13.88 20.86 3.33
C THR A 404 13.66 20.07 2.05
N ASP A 405 13.33 20.73 0.97
CA ASP A 405 13.21 20.14 -0.37
C ASP A 405 14.56 20.19 -1.12
N GLU A 406 15.56 20.86 -0.55
CA GLU A 406 16.84 21.14 -1.19
C GLU A 406 17.89 20.04 -0.96
N LEU A 407 17.70 19.15 0.01
CA LEU A 407 18.71 18.18 0.43
C LEU A 407 19.27 17.36 -0.74
N TRP A 408 18.39 16.79 -1.56
CA TRP A 408 18.78 15.98 -2.71
C TRP A 408 19.58 16.76 -3.74
N ARG A 409 19.15 18.01 -4.04
CA ARG A 409 19.87 18.89 -4.94
C ARG A 409 21.25 19.22 -4.38
N LYS A 410 21.35 19.47 -3.08
CA LYS A 410 22.62 19.80 -2.44
C LYS A 410 23.58 18.63 -2.39
N VAL A 411 23.11 17.42 -2.15
CA VAL A 411 23.94 16.21 -2.24
C VAL A 411 24.53 16.04 -3.66
N LEU A 412 23.75 16.34 -4.70
CA LEU A 412 24.20 16.20 -6.08
C LEU A 412 25.14 17.30 -6.55
N TRP A 413 24.98 18.52 -6.03
CA TRP A 413 25.69 19.71 -6.52
C TRP A 413 26.86 20.13 -5.64
N SER A 414 26.89 19.66 -4.38
CA SER A 414 28.03 19.96 -3.51
C SER A 414 29.31 19.34 -4.02
N THR A 415 30.36 20.14 -4.03
CA THR A 415 31.68 19.66 -4.39
C THR A 415 32.27 18.75 -3.31
N PRO A 416 33.15 17.80 -3.67
CA PRO A 416 33.73 16.89 -2.69
C PRO A 416 34.60 17.58 -1.64
N PHE A 417 34.98 18.83 -1.88
CA PHE A 417 35.77 19.66 -0.96
C PHE A 417 34.94 20.77 -0.26
N SER A 418 33.62 20.72 -0.35
CA SER A 418 32.76 21.77 0.28
C SER A 418 32.84 21.73 1.81
N SER A 419 33.00 20.56 2.41
CA SER A 419 33.13 20.37 3.86
C SER A 419 33.75 18.98 4.15
N PRO A 420 34.52 18.83 5.26
CA PRO A 420 34.96 17.52 5.73
C PRO A 420 33.85 16.72 6.43
N GLY A 421 32.67 17.29 6.63
CA GLY A 421 31.60 16.63 7.36
C GLY A 421 31.60 16.93 8.86
N ILE A 422 31.46 15.89 9.68
CA ILE A 422 31.54 15.96 11.14
C ILE A 422 32.94 15.57 11.59
N VAL A 423 33.62 16.49 12.25
CA VAL A 423 34.99 16.30 12.78
C VAL A 423 34.97 16.58 14.27
N ASP A 424 35.50 15.64 15.07
CA ASP A 424 35.53 15.72 16.54
C ASP A 424 34.15 16.05 17.17
N GLY A 425 33.09 15.49 16.58
CA GLY A 425 31.70 15.72 17.02
C GLY A 425 31.17 17.13 16.68
N LYS A 426 31.87 17.88 15.86
CA LYS A 426 31.44 19.21 15.40
C LYS A 426 31.03 19.14 13.94
N LEU A 427 29.90 19.76 13.63
CA LEU A 427 29.43 19.89 12.26
C LEU A 427 30.17 21.04 11.58
N ILE A 428 30.90 20.72 10.50
CA ILE A 428 31.66 21.70 9.73
C ILE A 428 30.82 22.20 8.58
N SER A 429 30.46 23.48 8.57
CA SER A 429 29.57 24.06 7.58
C SER A 429 30.20 24.18 6.20
N ASN A 430 31.44 24.63 6.17
CA ASN A 430 32.23 24.83 4.96
C ASN A 430 33.68 25.15 5.35
N ILE A 431 34.53 25.23 4.35
CA ILE A 431 35.93 25.61 4.49
C ILE A 431 36.19 27.06 4.02
N TYR A 432 35.25 27.98 4.26
CA TYR A 432 35.39 29.39 3.82
C TYR A 432 36.64 30.09 4.32
N SER A 433 37.16 29.67 5.45
CA SER A 433 38.42 30.17 5.96
C SER A 433 39.64 29.67 5.19
N ASN A 434 39.47 28.67 4.35
CA ASN A 434 40.54 28.21 3.47
C ASN A 434 40.74 29.18 2.30
N ARG A 435 41.68 30.14 2.49
CA ARG A 435 42.03 31.12 1.48
C ARG A 435 42.55 30.54 0.16
N TYR A 436 42.87 29.27 0.15
CA TYR A 436 43.45 28.59 -1.02
C TYR A 436 42.38 28.01 -1.98
N ILE A 437 41.15 27.83 -1.48
CA ILE A 437 40.03 27.32 -2.26
C ILE A 437 38.96 28.40 -2.36
N SER A 438 38.78 28.97 -3.55
CA SER A 438 37.80 30.05 -3.81
C SER A 438 36.66 29.62 -4.74
N ILE A 439 36.72 28.41 -5.28
CA ILE A 439 35.84 27.92 -6.33
C ILE A 439 35.00 26.75 -5.82
N GLY A 440 33.79 26.62 -6.37
CA GLY A 440 32.87 25.51 -6.16
C GLY A 440 31.63 25.90 -5.35
N GLU A 441 30.67 24.98 -5.27
CA GLU A 441 29.48 25.10 -4.40
C GLU A 441 29.92 24.93 -2.96
N ARG A 442 29.71 25.96 -2.16
CA ARG A 442 30.17 26.03 -0.77
C ARG A 442 29.15 25.54 0.23
N SER A 443 27.92 25.21 -0.20
CA SER A 443 26.92 24.69 0.70
C SER A 443 27.20 23.26 1.08
N CYS A 444 27.19 22.96 2.37
CA CYS A 444 27.35 21.61 2.90
C CYS A 444 25.97 20.90 2.92
N PRO A 445 25.84 19.69 2.39
CA PRO A 445 24.58 18.94 2.48
C PRO A 445 24.12 18.69 3.92
N LEU A 446 25.03 18.62 4.89
CA LEU A 446 24.71 18.46 6.31
C LEU A 446 23.97 19.67 6.90
N ASP A 447 24.23 20.88 6.39
CA ASP A 447 23.49 22.08 6.76
C ASP A 447 21.99 21.90 6.46
N TYR A 448 21.68 21.40 5.25
CA TYR A 448 20.30 21.12 4.85
C TYR A 448 19.69 19.92 5.57
N TYR A 449 20.51 18.99 6.03
CA TYR A 449 20.02 17.82 6.75
C TYR A 449 19.71 18.11 8.22
N TYR A 450 20.54 18.92 8.89
CA TYR A 450 20.38 19.17 10.33
C TYR A 450 19.80 20.55 10.66
N ASN A 451 20.26 21.63 10.06
CA ASN A 451 19.86 22.98 10.51
C ASN A 451 18.42 23.38 10.19
N TYR A 452 17.74 22.66 9.30
CA TYR A 452 16.32 22.92 8.99
C TYR A 452 15.35 22.16 9.89
N GLY A 453 15.83 21.13 10.60
CA GLY A 453 15.01 20.28 11.44
C GLY A 453 14.19 19.26 10.64
N TYR A 454 13.05 18.85 11.19
CA TYR A 454 12.20 17.83 10.58
C TYR A 454 10.72 18.11 10.77
N ASN A 455 9.92 17.52 9.90
CA ASN A 455 8.47 17.47 10.03
C ASN A 455 8.03 16.06 10.45
N VAL A 456 6.93 16.00 11.21
CA VAL A 456 6.16 14.78 11.44
C VAL A 456 4.74 15.06 10.98
N ASP A 457 4.34 14.41 9.90
CA ASP A 457 3.01 14.52 9.32
C ASP A 457 2.18 13.30 9.77
N THR A 458 1.19 13.54 10.62
CA THR A 458 0.31 12.49 11.16
C THR A 458 -1.05 12.59 10.50
N ASP A 459 -1.44 11.54 9.79
CA ASP A 459 -2.72 11.40 9.11
C ASP A 459 -3.60 10.37 9.80
N ASN A 460 -4.83 10.77 10.14
CA ASN A 460 -5.84 9.93 10.76
C ASN A 460 -7.07 9.90 9.87
N VAL A 461 -7.44 8.73 9.39
CA VAL A 461 -8.62 8.52 8.55
C VAL A 461 -9.56 7.53 9.21
N LEU A 462 -10.84 7.89 9.28
CA LEU A 462 -11.93 7.01 9.72
C LEU A 462 -13.04 7.03 8.67
N ASN A 463 -13.45 5.84 8.26
CA ASN A 463 -14.57 5.58 7.35
C ASN A 463 -15.60 4.72 8.07
N LEU A 464 -16.86 5.12 8.01
CA LEU A 464 -18.00 4.39 8.55
C LEU A 464 -19.07 4.26 7.47
N ASP A 465 -19.49 3.03 7.17
CA ASP A 465 -20.58 2.75 6.23
C ASP A 465 -21.66 1.92 6.91
N LEU A 466 -22.90 2.31 6.68
CA LEU A 466 -24.09 1.57 7.08
C LEU A 466 -24.93 1.31 5.82
N ALA A 467 -25.27 0.06 5.55
CA ALA A 467 -26.15 -0.28 4.45
C ALA A 467 -27.23 -1.27 4.89
N LEU A 468 -28.46 -1.02 4.45
CA LEU A 468 -29.61 -1.88 4.65
C LEU A 468 -30.07 -2.38 3.29
N GLU A 469 -29.94 -3.68 3.05
CA GLU A 469 -30.44 -4.35 1.85
C GLU A 469 -31.74 -5.10 2.20
N GLN A 470 -32.81 -4.82 1.47
CA GLN A 470 -34.10 -5.45 1.64
C GLN A 470 -34.54 -6.12 0.34
N LYS A 471 -34.74 -7.45 0.38
CA LYS A 471 -35.41 -8.19 -0.71
C LYS A 471 -36.90 -7.89 -0.68
N LEU A 472 -37.46 -7.54 -1.83
CA LEU A 472 -38.86 -7.20 -2.00
C LEU A 472 -39.59 -8.25 -2.86
N ASP A 473 -39.16 -9.52 -2.74
CA ASP A 473 -39.76 -10.64 -3.50
C ASP A 473 -41.27 -10.83 -3.23
N PHE A 474 -41.75 -10.29 -2.11
CA PHE A 474 -43.18 -10.24 -1.81
C PHE A 474 -43.99 -9.26 -2.74
N ILE A 475 -43.31 -8.31 -3.37
CA ILE A 475 -43.91 -7.43 -4.39
C ILE A 475 -43.77 -8.09 -5.77
N THR A 476 -42.50 -8.41 -6.11
CA THR A 476 -42.18 -9.16 -7.35
C THR A 476 -40.81 -9.87 -7.16
N PRO A 477 -40.72 -11.15 -7.56
CA PRO A 477 -39.46 -11.87 -7.45
C PRO A 477 -38.32 -11.17 -8.17
N GLY A 478 -37.17 -11.04 -7.51
CA GLY A 478 -35.96 -10.40 -8.02
C GLY A 478 -35.90 -8.88 -7.80
N LEU A 479 -36.88 -8.27 -7.13
CA LEU A 479 -36.81 -6.88 -6.70
C LEU A 479 -36.09 -6.75 -5.35
N SER A 480 -35.19 -5.77 -5.24
CA SER A 480 -34.53 -5.44 -3.97
C SER A 480 -34.29 -3.93 -3.85
N MET A 481 -34.23 -3.47 -2.63
CA MET A 481 -33.94 -2.09 -2.25
C MET A 481 -32.67 -2.06 -1.43
N ASN A 482 -31.82 -1.04 -1.65
CA ASN A 482 -30.66 -0.77 -0.82
C ASN A 482 -30.67 0.70 -0.38
N ILE A 483 -30.44 0.91 0.92
CA ILE A 483 -30.23 2.24 1.51
C ILE A 483 -28.84 2.22 2.13
N LYS A 484 -28.00 3.20 1.79
CA LYS A 484 -26.63 3.29 2.30
C LYS A 484 -26.35 4.70 2.78
N GLY A 485 -25.72 4.79 3.94
CA GLY A 485 -25.11 6.01 4.45
C GLY A 485 -23.63 5.78 4.73
N ALA A 486 -22.79 6.74 4.36
CA ALA A 486 -21.37 6.71 4.68
C ALA A 486 -20.92 8.03 5.27
N TYR A 487 -20.02 7.94 6.23
CA TYR A 487 -19.36 9.07 6.88
C TYR A 487 -17.86 8.85 6.86
N ASN A 488 -17.13 9.77 6.24
CA ASN A 488 -15.68 9.73 6.18
C ASN A 488 -15.14 10.99 6.86
N THR A 489 -14.10 10.83 7.66
CA THR A 489 -13.40 11.95 8.27
C THR A 489 -11.89 11.73 8.22
N ASN A 490 -11.16 12.80 7.99
CA ASN A 490 -9.71 12.82 8.08
C ASN A 490 -9.27 14.00 8.94
N TYR A 491 -8.20 13.77 9.67
CA TYR A 491 -7.52 14.76 10.50
C TYR A 491 -6.02 14.59 10.31
N ASN A 492 -5.40 15.63 9.79
CA ASN A 492 -3.97 15.67 9.52
C ASN A 492 -3.31 16.72 10.41
N VAL A 493 -2.17 16.37 11.01
CA VAL A 493 -1.35 17.26 11.81
C VAL A 493 0.08 17.20 11.31
N LYS A 494 0.54 18.31 10.73
CA LYS A 494 1.94 18.49 10.36
C LYS A 494 2.67 19.25 11.46
N ALA A 495 3.38 18.54 12.31
CA ALA A 495 4.22 19.09 13.36
C ALA A 495 5.62 19.35 12.83
N SER A 496 6.08 20.61 12.91
CA SER A 496 7.42 21.03 12.52
C SER A 496 8.31 21.20 13.74
N ARG A 497 9.52 20.68 13.67
CA ARG A 497 10.58 20.85 14.67
C ARG A 497 11.74 21.53 14.01
N THR A 498 12.00 22.78 14.43
CA THR A 498 13.07 23.60 13.87
C THR A 498 14.09 23.91 14.95
N PRO A 499 15.38 23.61 14.76
CA PRO A 499 16.42 23.99 15.70
C PRO A 499 16.37 25.50 15.96
N SER A 500 16.45 25.90 17.22
CA SER A 500 16.58 27.32 17.58
C SER A 500 18.06 27.64 17.65
N GLY A 501 18.54 28.43 16.70
CA GLY A 501 19.95 28.76 16.52
C GLY A 501 20.51 28.02 15.31
N ALA A 502 20.64 28.70 14.19
CA ALA A 502 21.11 28.14 12.93
C ALA A 502 22.58 27.69 12.93
N ASP A 503 23.28 27.75 14.07
CA ASP A 503 24.74 27.94 14.04
C ASP A 503 25.51 27.06 15.02
N SER A 504 25.18 25.78 15.08
CA SER A 504 26.11 24.80 15.63
C SER A 504 27.19 24.39 14.62
N MET A 505 27.21 25.05 13.45
CA MET A 505 28.22 24.81 12.43
C MET A 505 29.52 25.51 12.77
N CYS A 506 30.61 24.79 12.66
CA CYS A 506 31.95 25.27 12.92
C CYS A 506 32.71 25.50 11.61
N THR A 507 33.53 26.54 11.59
CA THR A 507 34.47 26.82 10.49
C THR A 507 35.89 26.50 10.99
N PRO A 508 36.63 25.58 10.34
CA PRO A 508 38.02 25.26 10.71
C PRO A 508 38.95 26.35 10.21
N ILE A 509 39.88 26.80 11.06
CA ILE A 509 40.92 27.81 10.73
C ILE A 509 42.25 27.34 11.27
N TYR A 510 43.34 27.55 10.54
CA TYR A 510 44.68 27.39 11.09
C TYR A 510 45.00 28.47 12.10
N LEU A 511 45.54 28.09 13.24
CA LEU A 511 45.96 29.04 14.28
C LEU A 511 46.97 30.03 13.74
N GLY A 512 47.92 29.62 12.91
CA GLY A 512 48.85 30.49 12.23
C GLY A 512 48.21 31.55 11.34
N SER A 513 47.03 31.30 10.79
CA SER A 513 46.29 32.29 10.02
C SER A 513 45.72 33.42 10.90
N ILE A 514 45.55 33.16 12.20
CA ILE A 514 45.09 34.12 13.20
C ILE A 514 46.26 34.87 13.83
N GLU A 515 47.27 34.10 14.27
CA GLU A 515 48.40 34.63 15.05
C GLU A 515 49.46 35.33 14.18
N THR A 516 49.65 34.83 12.95
CA THR A 516 50.61 35.34 11.98
C THR A 516 49.97 35.63 10.61
N PRO A 517 49.08 36.60 10.52
CA PRO A 517 48.38 36.91 9.27
C PRO A 517 49.36 37.22 8.13
N GLY A 518 49.23 36.52 7.00
CA GLY A 518 50.10 36.73 5.82
C GLY A 518 51.36 35.90 5.77
N MET A 519 51.70 35.13 6.83
CA MET A 519 52.77 34.15 6.77
C MET A 519 52.42 33.05 5.78
N ASP A 520 53.46 32.53 5.06
CA ASP A 520 53.28 31.42 4.13
C ASP A 520 53.00 30.11 4.90
N PHE A 521 52.11 29.29 4.34
CA PHE A 521 51.76 27.98 4.87
C PHE A 521 53.00 27.10 5.07
N TRP A 522 53.97 27.20 4.19
CA TRP A 522 55.21 26.42 4.24
C TRP A 522 56.28 26.99 5.16
N ASP A 523 56.10 28.19 5.72
CA ASP A 523 57.03 28.70 6.71
C ASP A 523 56.99 27.77 7.93
N PRO A 524 58.18 27.29 8.40
CA PRO A 524 58.24 26.41 9.57
C PRO A 524 57.64 27.02 10.86
N ARG A 525 57.47 28.32 10.89
CA ARG A 525 56.86 29.06 12.01
C ARG A 525 55.34 29.15 11.92
N PHE A 526 54.76 28.81 10.78
CA PHE A 526 53.31 28.82 10.60
C PHE A 526 52.66 27.69 11.41
N ASP A 527 51.77 28.08 12.35
CA ASP A 527 51.10 27.08 13.18
C ASP A 527 49.90 26.46 12.41
N ARG A 528 50.04 25.19 12.07
CA ARG A 528 49.06 24.38 11.36
C ARG A 528 48.03 23.76 12.28
N THR A 529 47.99 24.12 13.57
CA THR A 529 46.96 23.66 14.50
C THR A 529 45.59 24.19 14.02
N ILE A 530 44.64 23.29 13.86
CA ILE A 530 43.26 23.63 13.44
C ILE A 530 42.47 24.03 14.68
N VAL A 531 41.91 25.22 14.66
CA VAL A 531 40.97 25.70 15.66
C VAL A 531 39.60 25.88 14.99
N TYR A 532 38.53 25.70 15.74
CA TYR A 532 37.19 25.80 15.20
C TYR A 532 36.54 27.10 15.68
N GLN A 533 36.16 27.94 14.76
CA GLN A 533 35.30 29.10 15.05
C GLN A 533 33.82 28.68 14.91
N THR A 534 33.01 28.99 15.90
CA THR A 534 31.56 28.85 15.80
C THR A 534 31.00 30.16 15.27
N ASP A 535 30.35 30.08 14.11
CA ASP A 535 29.61 31.23 13.54
C ASP A 535 28.27 31.33 14.27
N GLY A 536 28.21 32.12 15.38
CA GLY A 536 26.97 32.37 16.12
C GLY A 536 26.96 31.81 17.54
N VAL A 537 25.84 31.96 18.21
CA VAL A 537 25.67 31.59 19.63
C VAL A 537 25.81 30.07 19.75
N SER A 538 26.84 29.62 20.47
CA SER A 538 27.06 28.24 20.83
C SER A 538 25.90 27.72 21.69
N GLY A 539 24.87 27.27 21.09
CA GLY A 539 23.76 26.57 21.70
C GLY A 539 23.50 25.35 20.83
N LEU A 540 24.00 24.23 21.27
CA LEU A 540 23.58 22.93 20.78
C LEU A 540 22.10 22.97 20.44
N HIS A 541 21.67 22.24 19.44
CA HIS A 541 20.27 22.02 19.05
C HIS A 541 19.38 21.49 20.22
N GLU A 542 19.68 21.85 21.45
CA GLU A 542 18.98 21.44 22.67
C GLU A 542 17.55 21.94 22.74
N GLN A 543 17.26 23.05 22.05
CA GLN A 543 15.92 23.60 21.99
C GLN A 543 15.43 23.63 20.54
N MET A 544 14.35 22.92 20.27
CA MET A 544 13.65 22.99 19.00
C MET A 544 12.38 23.82 19.17
N SER A 545 12.18 24.79 18.29
CA SER A 545 10.89 25.45 18.15
C SER A 545 9.86 24.47 17.59
N TYR A 546 8.63 24.60 18.03
CA TYR A 546 7.51 23.79 17.59
C TYR A 546 6.52 24.63 16.78
N GLY A 547 6.17 24.13 15.60
CA GLY A 547 5.09 24.66 14.78
C GLY A 547 4.10 23.55 14.47
N GLU A 548 2.84 23.87 14.28
CA GLU A 548 1.78 22.91 13.96
C GLU A 548 0.86 23.47 12.90
N GLU A 549 0.60 22.68 11.87
CA GLU A 549 -0.43 22.94 10.86
C GLU A 549 -1.46 21.81 10.94
N VAL A 550 -2.74 22.18 11.01
CA VAL A 550 -3.84 21.22 11.15
C VAL A 550 -4.72 21.24 9.92
N GLY A 551 -4.83 20.10 9.27
CA GLY A 551 -5.79 19.82 8.22
C GLY A 551 -6.95 19.00 8.73
N ARG A 552 -8.13 19.19 8.16
CA ARG A 552 -9.33 18.41 8.49
C ARG A 552 -10.23 18.29 7.29
N GLY A 553 -10.89 17.14 7.18
CA GLY A 553 -11.91 16.92 6.18
C GLY A 553 -13.01 16.03 6.73
N ARG A 554 -14.19 16.18 6.24
CA ARG A 554 -15.29 15.25 6.45
C ARG A 554 -16.19 15.22 5.24
N ASN A 555 -16.66 14.03 4.93
CA ASN A 555 -17.57 13.79 3.82
C ASN A 555 -18.67 12.86 4.29
N TRP A 556 -19.92 13.15 3.91
CA TRP A 556 -20.98 12.19 4.04
C TRP A 556 -21.57 11.87 2.68
N TYR A 557 -22.03 10.64 2.55
CA TYR A 557 -22.63 10.09 1.35
C TYR A 557 -23.92 9.37 1.73
N GLY A 558 -24.95 9.57 0.94
CA GLY A 558 -26.23 8.88 1.05
C GLY A 558 -26.63 8.29 -0.30
N GLU A 559 -27.16 7.07 -0.28
CA GLU A 559 -27.60 6.34 -1.47
C GLU A 559 -28.91 5.62 -1.19
N PHE A 560 -29.79 5.66 -2.19
CA PHE A 560 -30.95 4.82 -2.27
C PHE A 560 -30.97 4.15 -3.63
N SER A 561 -31.14 2.83 -3.68
CA SER A 561 -31.26 2.13 -4.96
C SER A 561 -32.36 1.08 -4.96
N LEU A 562 -33.02 0.93 -6.14
CA LEU A 562 -33.91 -0.16 -6.45
C LEU A 562 -33.28 -1.00 -7.55
N ASN A 563 -33.15 -2.30 -7.29
CA ASN A 563 -32.59 -3.26 -8.21
C ASN A 563 -33.66 -4.31 -8.56
N TYR A 564 -33.85 -4.58 -9.83
CA TYR A 564 -34.66 -5.67 -10.33
C TYR A 564 -33.80 -6.56 -11.20
N SER A 565 -33.81 -7.89 -10.97
CA SER A 565 -33.11 -8.85 -11.82
C SER A 565 -33.91 -10.14 -11.87
N ARG A 566 -34.29 -10.56 -13.08
CA ARG A 566 -35.08 -11.78 -13.27
C ARG A 566 -34.87 -12.38 -14.67
N SER A 567 -34.82 -13.72 -14.71
CA SER A 567 -34.82 -14.50 -15.95
C SER A 567 -36.22 -15.02 -16.28
N PHE A 568 -36.62 -14.86 -17.53
CA PHE A 568 -37.88 -15.35 -18.11
C PHE A 568 -37.57 -16.31 -19.28
N GLY A 569 -37.31 -17.57 -18.97
CA GLY A 569 -36.80 -18.52 -19.94
C GLY A 569 -35.47 -18.08 -20.53
N ASP A 570 -35.42 -17.84 -21.83
CA ASP A 570 -34.20 -17.38 -22.53
C ASP A 570 -33.89 -15.87 -22.37
N HIS A 571 -34.72 -15.14 -21.65
CA HIS A 571 -34.65 -13.68 -21.52
C HIS A 571 -34.20 -13.27 -20.13
N ASP A 572 -33.05 -12.65 -19.99
CA ASP A 572 -32.57 -12.05 -18.75
C ASP A 572 -32.76 -10.54 -18.78
N VAL A 573 -33.45 -10.01 -17.77
CA VAL A 573 -33.75 -8.59 -17.64
C VAL A 573 -33.23 -8.09 -16.32
N SER A 574 -32.46 -7.00 -16.30
CA SER A 574 -32.17 -6.28 -15.06
C SER A 574 -32.38 -4.78 -15.22
N ALA A 575 -32.79 -4.13 -14.15
CA ALA A 575 -32.96 -2.69 -14.06
C ALA A 575 -32.44 -2.17 -12.73
N LEU A 576 -31.82 -1.02 -12.76
CA LEU A 576 -31.34 -0.28 -11.61
C LEU A 576 -31.88 1.16 -11.68
N PHE A 577 -32.47 1.62 -10.59
CA PHE A 577 -32.63 3.04 -10.31
C PHE A 577 -31.78 3.37 -9.06
N LEU A 578 -30.99 4.43 -9.14
CA LEU A 578 -30.13 4.87 -8.03
C LEU A 578 -30.22 6.38 -7.87
N TYR A 579 -30.44 6.81 -6.65
CA TYR A 579 -30.26 8.18 -6.19
C TYR A 579 -29.08 8.22 -5.24
N ASN A 580 -28.15 9.15 -5.44
CA ASN A 580 -27.07 9.40 -4.49
C ASN A 580 -26.85 10.89 -4.26
N GLN A 581 -26.33 11.18 -3.08
CA GLN A 581 -25.95 12.53 -2.68
C GLN A 581 -24.68 12.47 -1.83
N SER A 582 -23.75 13.37 -2.10
CA SER A 582 -22.57 13.57 -1.26
C SER A 582 -22.36 15.02 -0.90
N LYS A 583 -21.75 15.27 0.25
CA LYS A 583 -21.31 16.60 0.68
C LYS A 583 -19.96 16.50 1.36
N LYS A 584 -18.97 17.21 0.81
CA LYS A 584 -17.60 17.25 1.30
C LYS A 584 -17.37 18.61 1.97
N TYR A 585 -16.99 18.59 3.25
CA TYR A 585 -16.65 19.78 4.01
C TYR A 585 -15.13 19.93 4.05
N TYR A 586 -14.68 21.17 4.01
CA TYR A 586 -13.27 21.55 4.01
C TYR A 586 -12.49 20.88 2.86
N PRO A 587 -12.95 21.02 1.61
CA PRO A 587 -12.24 20.46 0.47
C PRO A 587 -10.84 21.11 0.38
N GLU A 588 -9.85 20.28 0.09
CA GLU A 588 -8.50 20.75 -0.17
C GLU A 588 -8.42 21.47 -1.51
N THR A 589 -7.77 22.63 -1.54
CA THR A 589 -7.45 23.36 -2.75
C THR A 589 -5.96 23.68 -2.75
N LYS A 590 -5.29 23.49 -3.87
CA LYS A 590 -3.88 23.86 -4.03
C LYS A 590 -3.79 25.19 -4.78
N ILE A 591 -3.16 26.17 -4.16
CA ILE A 591 -2.85 27.49 -4.75
C ILE A 591 -1.34 27.69 -4.59
N ASP A 592 -0.63 27.89 -5.69
CA ASP A 592 0.84 28.07 -5.74
C ASP A 592 1.61 26.98 -4.95
N GLY A 593 1.17 25.72 -5.11
CA GLY A 593 1.77 24.57 -4.45
C GLY A 593 1.44 24.39 -2.96
N LYS A 594 0.73 25.33 -2.34
CA LYS A 594 0.29 25.24 -0.94
C LYS A 594 -1.13 24.70 -0.85
N VAL A 595 -1.37 23.86 0.15
CA VAL A 595 -2.70 23.28 0.43
C VAL A 595 -3.48 24.24 1.31
N PHE A 596 -4.71 24.54 0.89
CA PHE A 596 -5.68 25.32 1.65
C PHE A 596 -6.94 24.49 1.85
N TYR A 597 -7.59 24.62 2.99
CA TYR A 597 -8.87 24.01 3.29
C TYR A 597 -9.98 25.05 3.16
N MET A 598 -10.88 24.84 2.21
CA MET A 598 -11.97 25.78 1.95
C MET A 598 -13.10 25.60 2.96
N ASP A 599 -13.63 26.67 3.51
CA ASP A 599 -14.81 26.62 4.39
C ASP A 599 -16.13 26.37 3.62
N ILE A 600 -16.12 26.54 2.30
CA ILE A 600 -17.29 26.28 1.44
C ILE A 600 -17.34 24.78 1.11
N PRO A 601 -18.37 24.06 1.56
CA PRO A 601 -18.50 22.65 1.24
C PRO A 601 -18.86 22.44 -0.23
N THR A 602 -18.39 21.32 -0.80
CA THR A 602 -18.81 20.87 -2.12
C THR A 602 -19.90 19.82 -1.99
N ALA A 603 -20.88 19.82 -2.92
CA ALA A 603 -21.99 18.89 -2.94
C ALA A 603 -22.26 18.33 -4.34
N TYR A 604 -22.72 17.11 -4.38
CA TYR A 604 -23.07 16.39 -5.59
C TYR A 604 -24.40 15.65 -5.38
N VAL A 605 -25.23 15.62 -6.42
CA VAL A 605 -26.47 14.85 -6.47
C VAL A 605 -26.51 14.09 -7.78
N GLY A 606 -26.82 12.81 -7.73
CA GLY A 606 -26.91 11.96 -8.91
C GLY A 606 -28.16 11.10 -8.93
N TYR A 607 -28.75 10.98 -10.13
CA TYR A 607 -29.77 10.00 -10.45
C TYR A 607 -29.24 9.13 -11.58
N VAL A 608 -29.26 7.83 -11.40
CA VAL A 608 -28.78 6.86 -12.39
C VAL A 608 -29.87 5.85 -12.68
N GLY A 609 -30.19 5.69 -13.95
CA GLY A 609 -31.01 4.63 -14.46
C GLY A 609 -30.20 3.70 -15.35
N ARG A 610 -30.31 2.40 -15.15
CA ARG A 610 -29.70 1.39 -16.00
C ARG A 610 -30.69 0.28 -16.30
N MET A 611 -30.69 -0.20 -17.52
CA MET A 611 -31.47 -1.36 -17.93
C MET A 611 -30.62 -2.25 -18.80
N THR A 612 -30.53 -3.55 -18.44
CA THR A 612 -29.83 -4.54 -19.24
C THR A 612 -30.80 -5.63 -19.68
N TYR A 613 -30.65 -6.06 -20.93
CA TYR A 613 -31.41 -7.16 -21.51
C TYR A 613 -30.43 -8.13 -22.18
N ALA A 614 -30.60 -9.43 -21.91
CA ALA A 614 -29.86 -10.47 -22.61
C ALA A 614 -30.82 -11.53 -23.12
N TYR A 615 -30.65 -11.94 -24.39
CA TYR A 615 -31.37 -13.06 -25.01
C TYR A 615 -30.43 -14.24 -25.19
N LYS A 616 -30.79 -15.37 -24.57
CA LYS A 616 -30.01 -16.62 -24.55
C LYS A 616 -28.56 -16.42 -24.07
N LYS A 617 -28.32 -15.43 -23.20
CA LYS A 617 -27.00 -15.00 -22.79
C LYS A 617 -26.04 -14.68 -23.95
N ARG A 618 -26.55 -14.57 -25.16
CA ARG A 618 -25.81 -14.41 -26.42
C ARG A 618 -25.90 -13.02 -27.02
N TYR A 619 -27.09 -12.40 -26.99
CA TYR A 619 -27.32 -11.03 -27.46
C TYR A 619 -27.61 -10.15 -26.28
N MET A 620 -26.88 -9.07 -26.12
CA MET A 620 -26.97 -8.21 -24.94
C MET A 620 -27.13 -6.75 -25.37
N VAL A 621 -27.97 -6.02 -24.64
CA VAL A 621 -28.14 -4.57 -24.77
C VAL A 621 -28.11 -3.96 -23.38
N ASP A 622 -27.35 -2.88 -23.20
CA ASP A 622 -27.24 -2.11 -21.96
C ASP A 622 -27.58 -0.65 -22.25
N LEU A 623 -28.54 -0.11 -21.53
CA LEU A 623 -28.99 1.27 -21.58
C LEU A 623 -28.69 1.94 -20.26
N ASN A 624 -27.91 3.02 -20.27
CA ASN A 624 -27.56 3.81 -19.08
C ASN A 624 -28.00 5.26 -19.28
N ALA A 625 -28.51 5.88 -18.23
CA ALA A 625 -28.86 7.28 -18.19
C ALA A 625 -28.46 7.87 -16.83
N GLY A 626 -27.59 8.87 -16.83
CA GLY A 626 -27.23 9.66 -15.67
C GLY A 626 -27.82 11.06 -15.73
N TYR A 627 -28.40 11.56 -14.64
CA TYR A 627 -28.81 12.95 -14.46
C TYR A 627 -28.14 13.50 -13.20
N ASN A 628 -27.03 14.22 -13.37
CA ASN A 628 -26.12 14.56 -12.32
C ASN A 628 -26.02 16.07 -12.13
N GLY A 629 -25.99 16.52 -10.87
CA GLY A 629 -25.88 17.92 -10.48
C GLY A 629 -24.66 18.22 -9.62
N SER A 630 -24.00 19.35 -9.92
CA SER A 630 -22.86 19.86 -9.17
C SER A 630 -23.03 21.35 -8.91
N GLU A 631 -22.68 21.80 -7.69
CA GLU A 631 -22.68 23.23 -7.35
C GLU A 631 -21.60 24.04 -8.05
N ASN A 632 -20.62 23.41 -8.69
CA ASN A 632 -19.59 24.12 -9.47
C ASN A 632 -20.16 24.89 -10.67
N PHE A 633 -21.43 24.65 -11.03
CA PHE A 633 -22.12 25.32 -12.11
C PHE A 633 -23.17 26.31 -11.59
N ALA A 634 -23.52 27.31 -12.42
CA ALA A 634 -24.57 28.26 -12.12
C ALA A 634 -25.90 27.53 -11.82
N PRO A 635 -26.77 28.08 -10.95
CA PRO A 635 -27.97 27.40 -10.47
C PRO A 635 -28.89 26.79 -11.56
N ASP A 636 -28.98 27.46 -12.72
CA ASP A 636 -29.76 27.05 -13.88
C ASP A 636 -29.08 26.04 -14.78
N LYS A 637 -27.77 25.74 -14.56
CA LYS A 637 -26.93 24.83 -15.36
C LYS A 637 -26.27 23.72 -14.51
N ARG A 638 -26.77 23.50 -13.31
CA ARG A 638 -26.17 22.53 -12.36
C ARG A 638 -26.35 21.09 -12.78
N PHE A 639 -27.38 20.77 -13.55
CA PHE A 639 -27.70 19.40 -13.91
C PHE A 639 -27.39 19.12 -15.38
N GLY A 640 -26.73 17.99 -15.63
CA GLY A 640 -26.47 17.45 -16.97
C GLY A 640 -27.07 16.07 -17.15
N PHE A 641 -27.54 15.76 -18.37
CA PHE A 641 -28.03 14.44 -18.75
C PHE A 641 -27.00 13.70 -19.59
N PHE A 642 -26.68 12.47 -19.18
CA PHE A 642 -25.60 11.65 -19.75
C PHE A 642 -26.12 10.27 -20.15
N PRO A 643 -26.67 10.10 -21.37
CA PRO A 643 -27.11 8.80 -21.86
C PRO A 643 -25.94 7.99 -22.43
N ALA A 644 -25.98 6.67 -22.27
CA ALA A 644 -25.04 5.74 -22.90
C ALA A 644 -25.78 4.45 -23.29
N VAL A 645 -25.43 3.88 -24.44
CA VAL A 645 -25.98 2.63 -24.97
C VAL A 645 -24.84 1.75 -25.41
N SER A 646 -24.93 0.48 -25.07
CA SER A 646 -24.00 -0.53 -25.58
C SER A 646 -24.72 -1.82 -25.96
N ALA A 647 -24.16 -2.56 -26.91
CA ALA A 647 -24.66 -3.85 -27.35
C ALA A 647 -23.51 -4.85 -27.48
N GLY A 648 -23.79 -6.10 -27.18
CA GLY A 648 -22.82 -7.20 -27.24
C GLY A 648 -23.43 -8.44 -27.93
N TRP A 649 -22.55 -9.19 -28.57
CA TRP A 649 -22.88 -10.47 -29.18
C TRP A 649 -21.74 -11.48 -28.92
N ILE A 650 -22.08 -12.63 -28.34
CA ILE A 650 -21.15 -13.78 -28.20
C ILE A 650 -21.22 -14.61 -29.47
N LEU A 651 -20.12 -14.63 -30.23
CA LEU A 651 -20.00 -15.29 -31.53
C LEU A 651 -19.81 -16.81 -31.45
N SER A 652 -19.20 -17.30 -30.37
CA SER A 652 -18.94 -18.73 -30.13
C SER A 652 -19.35 -19.14 -28.73
N GLU A 653 -19.85 -20.36 -28.58
CA GLU A 653 -20.05 -21.01 -27.29
C GLU A 653 -18.73 -21.53 -26.74
#